data_5b6aa51bda093a33b8e9d1d1389307ca
#
_entry.id   5b6aa51bda093a33b8e9d1d1389307ca
#
_cell.length_a   1.000
_cell.length_b   1.000
_cell.length_c   1.000
_cell.angle_alpha   90.00
_cell.angle_beta   90.00
_cell.angle_gamma   90.00
#
_symmetry.space_group_name_H-M   'P 1'
#
loop_
_entity.id
_entity.type
_entity.pdbx_description
1 polymer ?
#
loop_
_entity_poly.entity_id
_entity_poly.type
_entity_poly.pdbx_seq_one_letter_code
_entity_poly.pdbx_strand_id
1 'polypeptide(L)'
;MALFALLIVRRIYCIQNTERDRWSALSDSLRRENVMRVIEPNRGNILSDDGSILAASIPQYKLAMDFGAENLRLNGGKVFYDNVDSLALCLSRFFGDKSKAEYKRSLIRGYEQKKRYFLINNRVISHAEFKEVRDFPLFRLGKYKSGFTPQMEVKRIKPFGSLAAITIGNTQNERAQNGVERAFDSYLKGTSGRGHNEKVAGIVILKADVPAENGADVKTTLNVDIQDICEKALRRQMTALDADEGAVIMMEVSTGKIKSIVNLTRRSDSTYREVESIALRYAPEPGSTFKVPVMMAALEDGAVKPTDSVDCGDGIWEVNTKITIKDFNTGENANHVIPVSQAIVRSSNVGMGKMIYNKYDNVKKAQHFVDMLHKIGVGRKFNFGFEGMGEPEILGPKDRPNWTSTDVASMAYGYAVKMPLLYTLTFYNAIANDGKMVKPYLVSEIEHNGEVIKTFGTEVLQEKICSDKTLEEIKKMILGVVEDEHGTAKPVQSEYVRIAGKTGTARYDYGEDKIGYKHQVSFCGYFPYENPKYSCIVYMRNPKVGAASGGRMAGTVFKEIAERVMASIQFLPVESFGEVERAKFAHVKQLEASRGRDTVGMVYKRTFFPRVPSVRQADANAILSALGVDVMNNDSRYDDNYVSINYDKAKNSAAFSLVTEKRGRVPNVVGMGLKDAVYLAEKCGMRVKVSYLNADAPAEAPVGKVFKQSHDAGGEYKKGDVLTVYLK
;
A
#
# COMPACT_ATOMS: atom_id res chain seq x y z
N MET A 1 40.48 -46.71 58.31
CA MET A 1 39.47 -45.66 58.29
C MET A 1 40.09 -44.25 58.44
N ALA A 2 40.90 -44.01 59.51
CA ALA A 2 41.51 -42.67 59.78
C ALA A 2 42.46 -42.19 58.66
N LEU A 3 43.28 -43.08 58.09
CA LEU A 3 44.18 -42.74 56.95
C LEU A 3 43.42 -42.35 55.68
N PHE A 4 42.30 -43.02 55.42
CA PHE A 4 41.42 -42.69 54.24
C PHE A 4 40.71 -41.34 54.42
N ALA A 5 40.24 -41.04 55.63
CA ALA A 5 39.67 -39.76 55.98
C ALA A 5 40.68 -38.61 55.79
N LEU A 6 41.95 -38.84 56.21
CA LEU A 6 43.02 -37.84 56.03
C LEU A 6 43.37 -37.58 54.59
N LEU A 7 43.35 -38.61 53.77
CA LEU A 7 43.53 -38.48 52.32
C LEU A 7 42.40 -37.66 51.63
N ILE A 8 41.16 -37.87 52.08
CA ILE A 8 40.01 -37.08 51.57
C ILE A 8 40.14 -35.61 51.96
N VAL A 9 40.42 -35.32 53.21
CA VAL A 9 40.63 -33.97 53.75
C VAL A 9 41.78 -33.29 53.03
N ARG A 10 42.92 -33.98 52.85
CA ARG A 10 44.02 -33.45 52.03
C ARG A 10 43.62 -33.16 50.61
N ARG A 11 42.82 -34.00 49.91
CA ARG A 11 42.36 -33.78 48.59
C ARG A 11 41.40 -32.58 48.49
N ILE A 12 40.50 -32.45 49.45
CA ILE A 12 39.59 -31.29 49.55
C ILE A 12 40.43 -30.01 49.71
N TYR A 13 41.44 -30.00 50.59
CA TYR A 13 42.30 -28.86 50.76
C TYR A 13 43.10 -28.51 49.51
N CYS A 14 43.62 -29.47 48.79
CA CYS A 14 44.29 -29.25 47.51
C CYS A 14 43.34 -28.64 46.49
N ILE A 15 42.14 -29.14 46.35
CA ILE A 15 41.12 -28.60 45.40
C ILE A 15 40.74 -27.16 45.78
N GLN A 16 40.56 -26.87 47.06
CA GLN A 16 40.13 -25.56 47.55
C GLN A 16 41.22 -24.48 47.52
N ASN A 17 42.48 -24.85 47.71
CA ASN A 17 43.55 -23.88 47.89
C ASN A 17 44.62 -23.93 46.75
N THR A 18 45.07 -25.11 46.32
CA THR A 18 46.13 -25.24 45.33
C THR A 18 45.62 -25.31 43.92
N GLU A 19 44.46 -25.90 43.71
CA GLU A 19 43.84 -26.07 42.39
C GLU A 19 42.62 -25.13 42.20
N ARG A 20 42.37 -24.21 43.14
CA ARG A 20 41.22 -23.31 43.16
C ARG A 20 41.07 -22.54 41.83
N ASP A 21 42.17 -21.92 41.37
CA ASP A 21 42.09 -21.10 40.17
C ASP A 21 41.80 -21.94 38.92
N ARG A 22 42.33 -23.18 38.88
CA ARG A 22 42.08 -24.14 37.79
C ARG A 22 40.60 -24.56 37.79
N TRP A 23 40.03 -24.90 38.96
CA TRP A 23 38.64 -25.32 39.04
C TRP A 23 37.66 -24.14 38.88
N SER A 24 38.05 -22.95 39.35
CA SER A 24 37.31 -21.72 39.10
C SER A 24 37.27 -21.40 37.61
N ALA A 25 38.42 -21.43 36.92
CA ALA A 25 38.50 -21.22 35.48
C ALA A 25 37.69 -22.25 34.69
N LEU A 26 37.70 -23.52 35.10
CA LEU A 26 36.91 -24.57 34.49
C LEU A 26 35.40 -24.35 34.74
N SER A 27 35.02 -23.97 35.98
CA SER A 27 33.64 -23.61 36.33
C SER A 27 33.14 -22.41 35.54
N ASP A 28 33.97 -21.38 35.39
CA ASP A 28 33.62 -20.19 34.59
C ASP A 28 33.55 -20.51 33.09
N SER A 29 34.39 -21.43 32.61
CA SER A 29 34.30 -21.93 31.25
C SER A 29 33.01 -22.68 30.99
N LEU A 30 32.64 -23.61 31.89
CA LEU A 30 31.39 -24.36 31.83
C LEU A 30 30.16 -23.46 32.02
N ARG A 31 30.22 -22.44 32.87
CA ARG A 31 29.17 -21.42 32.99
C ARG A 31 29.02 -20.60 31.70
N ARG A 32 30.11 -20.21 31.06
CA ARG A 32 30.08 -19.50 29.80
C ARG A 32 29.56 -20.37 28.65
N GLU A 33 29.85 -21.67 28.64
CA GLU A 33 29.34 -22.63 27.67
C GLU A 33 27.84 -22.90 27.87
N ASN A 34 27.32 -22.87 29.12
CA ASN A 34 25.93 -23.13 29.47
C ASN A 34 25.06 -21.87 29.63
N VAL A 35 25.51 -20.70 29.14
CA VAL A 35 24.65 -19.52 29.15
C VAL A 35 23.48 -19.76 28.19
N MET A 36 22.29 -19.78 28.77
CA MET A 36 21.03 -19.84 27.99
C MET A 36 20.98 -18.67 27.04
N ARG A 37 20.82 -18.96 25.76
CA ARG A 37 20.67 -17.99 24.71
C ARG A 37 19.23 -17.99 24.20
N VAL A 38 18.71 -16.78 23.98
CA VAL A 38 17.43 -16.60 23.29
C VAL A 38 17.67 -16.85 21.80
N ILE A 39 16.80 -17.64 21.20
CA ILE A 39 16.75 -17.87 19.76
C ILE A 39 15.59 -17.04 19.24
N GLU A 40 15.92 -15.97 18.53
CA GLU A 40 14.90 -15.07 17.99
C GLU A 40 14.16 -15.72 16.82
N PRO A 41 12.82 -15.62 16.76
CA PRO A 41 12.02 -16.09 15.66
C PRO A 41 12.16 -15.16 14.46
N ASN A 42 11.88 -15.65 13.27
CA ASN A 42 11.69 -14.79 12.12
C ASN A 42 10.29 -14.16 12.19
N ARG A 43 10.23 -12.83 12.05
CA ARG A 43 8.95 -12.12 11.97
C ARG A 43 8.25 -12.47 10.67
N GLY A 44 6.95 -12.82 10.71
CA GLY A 44 6.12 -13.15 9.57
C GLY A 44 6.02 -12.01 8.54
N ASN A 45 5.65 -12.35 7.33
CA ASN A 45 5.52 -11.40 6.23
C ASN A 45 4.16 -10.69 6.27
N ILE A 46 4.08 -9.52 5.63
CA ILE A 46 2.82 -8.87 5.30
C ILE A 46 2.65 -8.96 3.78
N LEU A 47 1.53 -9.52 3.35
CA LEU A 47 1.23 -9.82 1.95
C LEU A 47 0.06 -8.95 1.46
N SER A 48 0.04 -8.66 0.17
CA SER A 48 -1.11 -8.09 -0.54
C SER A 48 -2.18 -9.15 -0.82
N ASP A 49 -3.26 -8.77 -1.46
CA ASP A 49 -4.37 -9.68 -1.81
C ASP A 49 -3.96 -10.76 -2.82
N ASP A 50 -2.99 -10.49 -3.69
CA ASP A 50 -2.42 -11.43 -4.67
C ASP A 50 -1.22 -12.22 -4.12
N GLY A 51 -0.84 -12.01 -2.84
CA GLY A 51 0.30 -12.67 -2.20
C GLY A 51 1.65 -11.99 -2.43
N SER A 52 1.69 -10.81 -3.06
CA SER A 52 2.94 -10.04 -3.19
C SER A 52 3.42 -9.56 -1.83
N ILE A 53 4.73 -9.58 -1.59
CA ILE A 53 5.33 -9.24 -0.30
C ILE A 53 5.32 -7.72 -0.10
N LEU A 54 4.53 -7.23 0.85
CA LEU A 54 4.49 -5.82 1.24
C LEU A 54 5.54 -5.48 2.30
N ALA A 55 5.81 -6.41 3.23
CA ALA A 55 6.91 -6.30 4.19
C ALA A 55 7.46 -7.68 4.53
N ALA A 56 8.79 -7.81 4.56
CA ALA A 56 9.49 -9.04 4.92
C ALA A 56 10.73 -8.76 5.77
N SER A 57 11.11 -9.75 6.57
CA SER A 57 12.35 -9.73 7.35
C SER A 57 13.44 -10.46 6.58
N ILE A 58 14.48 -9.74 6.19
CA ILE A 58 15.58 -10.28 5.36
C ILE A 58 16.89 -10.24 6.14
N PRO A 59 17.63 -11.35 6.22
CA PRO A 59 18.95 -11.37 6.81
C PRO A 59 19.94 -10.55 5.97
N GLN A 60 20.62 -9.66 6.62
CA GLN A 60 21.70 -8.85 6.08
C GLN A 60 22.96 -9.09 6.89
N TYR A 61 24.12 -8.85 6.32
CA TYR A 61 25.40 -9.17 6.95
C TYR A 61 26.32 -7.97 6.95
N LYS A 62 26.91 -7.69 8.11
CA LYS A 62 28.09 -6.83 8.27
C LYS A 62 29.33 -7.69 8.28
N LEU A 63 30.29 -7.35 7.48
CA LEU A 63 31.54 -8.11 7.38
C LEU A 63 32.54 -7.60 8.41
N ALA A 64 32.90 -8.44 9.35
CA ALA A 64 33.89 -8.12 10.36
C ALA A 64 34.97 -9.20 10.46
N MET A 65 36.11 -8.83 11.02
CA MET A 65 37.22 -9.72 11.31
C MET A 65 37.73 -9.55 12.75
N ASP A 66 38.06 -10.66 13.38
CA ASP A 66 38.86 -10.72 14.61
C ASP A 66 40.34 -11.00 14.25
N PHE A 67 41.14 -9.94 14.17
CA PHE A 67 42.55 -10.06 13.92
C PHE A 67 43.38 -10.53 15.15
N GLY A 68 42.74 -10.67 16.29
CA GLY A 68 43.30 -11.29 17.49
C GLY A 68 43.16 -12.82 17.56
N ALA A 69 42.49 -13.45 16.56
CA ALA A 69 42.30 -14.88 16.50
C ALA A 69 43.67 -15.63 16.49
N GLU A 70 43.85 -16.55 17.42
CA GLU A 70 45.12 -17.24 17.63
C GLU A 70 45.62 -17.95 16.37
N ASN A 71 44.77 -18.73 15.72
CA ASN A 71 45.12 -19.50 14.52
C ASN A 71 45.53 -18.60 13.32
N LEU A 72 44.98 -17.40 13.24
CA LEU A 72 45.35 -16.42 12.22
C LEU A 72 46.77 -15.89 12.42
N ARG A 73 47.26 -15.94 13.65
CA ARG A 73 48.58 -15.41 14.06
C ARG A 73 49.67 -16.48 14.19
N LEU A 74 49.35 -17.76 14.06
CA LEU A 74 50.32 -18.85 14.05
C LEU A 74 51.31 -18.68 12.92
N ASN A 75 52.56 -19.17 13.13
CA ASN A 75 53.64 -19.15 12.15
C ASN A 75 53.91 -17.74 11.57
N GLY A 76 53.91 -16.72 12.46
CA GLY A 76 54.15 -15.33 12.04
C GLY A 76 53.05 -14.71 11.21
N GLY A 77 51.84 -15.31 11.22
CA GLY A 77 50.69 -14.81 10.46
C GLY A 77 50.69 -15.24 9.00
N LYS A 78 51.38 -16.32 8.68
CA LYS A 78 51.52 -16.83 7.29
C LYS A 78 50.15 -16.91 6.59
N VAL A 79 49.13 -17.45 7.25
CA VAL A 79 47.76 -17.58 6.69
C VAL A 79 47.21 -16.22 6.28
N PHE A 80 47.42 -15.17 7.06
CA PHE A 80 46.99 -13.82 6.73
C PHE A 80 47.76 -13.24 5.53
N TYR A 81 49.11 -13.26 5.61
CA TYR A 81 49.95 -12.63 4.60
C TYR A 81 49.85 -13.31 3.22
N ASP A 82 49.68 -14.64 3.20
CA ASP A 82 49.51 -15.40 1.93
C ASP A 82 48.16 -15.08 1.23
N ASN A 83 47.16 -14.57 1.96
CA ASN A 83 45.80 -14.34 1.42
C ASN A 83 45.40 -12.86 1.32
N VAL A 84 46.06 -11.93 2.03
CA VAL A 84 45.61 -10.54 2.14
C VAL A 84 45.59 -9.81 0.79
N ASP A 85 46.51 -10.12 -0.13
CA ASP A 85 46.52 -9.52 -1.47
C ASP A 85 45.33 -9.91 -2.33
N SER A 86 45.04 -11.20 -2.32
CA SER A 86 43.91 -11.76 -3.06
C SER A 86 42.57 -11.34 -2.45
N LEU A 87 42.50 -11.30 -1.11
CA LEU A 87 41.34 -10.80 -0.40
C LEU A 87 41.08 -9.32 -0.72
N ALA A 88 42.10 -8.47 -0.65
CA ALA A 88 41.98 -7.05 -0.96
C ALA A 88 41.52 -6.80 -2.40
N LEU A 89 41.95 -7.64 -3.37
CA LEU A 89 41.50 -7.58 -4.75
C LEU A 89 40.00 -7.96 -4.86
N CYS A 90 39.57 -9.04 -4.19
CA CYS A 90 38.19 -9.47 -4.17
C CYS A 90 37.28 -8.39 -3.55
N LEU A 91 37.65 -7.83 -2.40
CA LEU A 91 36.90 -6.76 -1.72
C LEU A 91 36.82 -5.50 -2.58
N SER A 92 37.91 -5.09 -3.23
CA SER A 92 37.91 -3.94 -4.15
C SER A 92 36.94 -4.13 -5.32
N ARG A 93 36.94 -5.31 -5.93
CA ARG A 93 36.03 -5.64 -7.04
C ARG A 93 34.56 -5.72 -6.58
N PHE A 94 34.35 -6.29 -5.41
CA PHE A 94 32.99 -6.51 -4.88
C PHE A 94 32.32 -5.21 -4.41
N PHE A 95 33.03 -4.37 -3.66
CA PHE A 95 32.47 -3.13 -3.12
C PHE A 95 32.59 -1.95 -4.09
N GLY A 96 33.65 -1.88 -4.87
CA GLY A 96 33.90 -0.81 -5.84
C GLY A 96 34.17 0.57 -5.23
N ASP A 97 34.32 0.66 -3.89
CA ASP A 97 34.44 1.92 -3.13
C ASP A 97 35.91 2.29 -2.83
N LYS A 98 36.81 1.31 -2.83
CA LYS A 98 38.26 1.48 -2.53
C LYS A 98 39.11 0.64 -3.47
N SER A 99 40.31 1.12 -3.72
CA SER A 99 41.32 0.38 -4.49
C SER A 99 41.83 -0.86 -3.73
N LYS A 100 42.41 -1.84 -4.46
CA LYS A 100 43.09 -2.98 -3.86
C LYS A 100 44.11 -2.55 -2.82
N ALA A 101 44.90 -1.51 -3.12
CA ALA A 101 45.96 -1.00 -2.25
C ALA A 101 45.41 -0.42 -0.94
N GLU A 102 44.30 0.25 -1.00
CA GLU A 102 43.63 0.81 0.20
C GLU A 102 43.04 -0.28 1.07
N TYR A 103 42.35 -1.28 0.49
CA TYR A 103 41.87 -2.44 1.26
C TYR A 103 43.01 -3.18 1.90
N LYS A 104 44.10 -3.47 1.16
CA LYS A 104 45.31 -4.13 1.70
C LYS A 104 45.88 -3.37 2.90
N ARG A 105 46.12 -2.06 2.77
CA ARG A 105 46.63 -1.21 3.86
C ARG A 105 45.71 -1.23 5.08
N SER A 106 44.40 -1.17 4.86
CA SER A 106 43.39 -1.20 5.94
C SER A 106 43.42 -2.52 6.70
N LEU A 107 43.47 -3.66 5.99
CA LEU A 107 43.51 -5.00 6.58
C LEU A 107 44.81 -5.21 7.35
N ILE A 108 46.00 -4.83 6.80
CA ILE A 108 47.27 -4.94 7.49
C ILE A 108 47.29 -4.10 8.75
N ARG A 109 46.84 -2.84 8.72
CA ARG A 109 46.70 -1.98 9.91
C ARG A 109 45.82 -2.63 11.00
N GLY A 110 44.66 -3.21 10.61
CA GLY A 110 43.81 -3.94 11.53
C GLY A 110 44.49 -5.13 12.17
N TYR A 111 45.26 -5.88 11.37
CA TYR A 111 46.04 -7.05 11.81
C TYR A 111 47.16 -6.69 12.76
N GLU A 112 47.94 -5.65 12.47
CA GLU A 112 49.03 -5.15 13.32
C GLU A 112 48.53 -4.66 14.67
N GLN A 113 47.36 -3.96 14.66
CA GLN A 113 46.69 -3.46 15.87
C GLN A 113 45.97 -4.54 16.68
N LYS A 114 45.98 -5.80 16.22
CA LYS A 114 45.28 -6.94 16.87
C LYS A 114 43.80 -6.64 17.17
N LYS A 115 43.12 -5.90 16.28
CA LYS A 115 41.72 -5.51 16.50
C LYS A 115 40.83 -6.75 16.57
N ARG A 116 40.16 -6.93 17.71
CA ARG A 116 39.21 -8.02 17.93
C ARG A 116 37.90 -7.87 17.13
N TYR A 117 37.53 -6.64 16.80
CA TYR A 117 36.43 -6.32 15.96
C TYR A 117 36.87 -5.27 14.92
N PHE A 118 37.04 -5.72 13.72
CA PHE A 118 37.43 -4.87 12.59
C PHE A 118 36.38 -4.95 11.51
N LEU A 119 35.57 -3.87 11.36
CA LEU A 119 34.58 -3.76 10.30
C LEU A 119 35.27 -3.53 8.96
N ILE A 120 35.10 -4.44 8.01
CA ILE A 120 35.78 -4.41 6.70
C ILE A 120 35.22 -3.30 5.83
N ASN A 121 33.88 -3.16 5.84
CA ASN A 121 33.13 -2.15 5.12
C ASN A 121 31.85 -1.79 5.87
N ASN A 122 31.42 -0.53 5.78
CA ASN A 122 30.17 -0.07 6.41
C ASN A 122 28.91 -0.53 5.65
N ARG A 123 29.06 -0.95 4.38
CA ARG A 123 27.95 -1.46 3.59
C ARG A 123 27.49 -2.79 4.15
N VAL A 124 26.21 -2.87 4.44
CA VAL A 124 25.52 -4.13 4.78
C VAL A 124 25.22 -4.88 3.48
N ILE A 125 25.48 -6.17 3.44
CA ILE A 125 25.29 -7.02 2.26
C ILE A 125 24.13 -8.00 2.45
N SER A 126 23.49 -8.37 1.35
CA SER A 126 22.42 -9.34 1.31
C SER A 126 22.91 -10.77 1.57
N HIS A 127 21.99 -11.71 1.80
CA HIS A 127 22.34 -13.13 1.94
C HIS A 127 22.98 -13.72 0.66
N ALA A 128 22.54 -13.30 -0.51
CA ALA A 128 23.12 -13.73 -1.78
C ALA A 128 24.57 -13.25 -1.93
N GLU A 129 24.81 -11.95 -1.67
CA GLU A 129 26.14 -11.36 -1.65
C GLU A 129 27.03 -11.99 -0.57
N PHE A 130 26.47 -12.34 0.58
CA PHE A 130 27.23 -13.01 1.65
C PHE A 130 27.70 -14.41 1.23
N LYS A 131 26.91 -15.18 0.47
CA LYS A 131 27.35 -16.47 -0.07
C LYS A 131 28.59 -16.32 -0.98
N GLU A 132 28.63 -15.26 -1.80
CA GLU A 132 29.78 -14.98 -2.65
C GLU A 132 31.01 -14.57 -1.82
N VAL A 133 30.81 -13.64 -0.88
CA VAL A 133 31.90 -13.11 -0.03
C VAL A 133 32.49 -14.18 0.89
N ARG A 134 31.69 -15.11 1.37
CA ARG A 134 32.15 -16.22 2.22
C ARG A 134 33.22 -17.07 1.55
N ASP A 135 33.21 -17.18 0.23
CA ASP A 135 34.15 -17.99 -0.55
C ASP A 135 35.44 -17.21 -0.94
N PHE A 136 35.56 -15.94 -0.53
CA PHE A 136 36.78 -15.14 -0.77
C PHE A 136 38.02 -15.72 -0.07
N PRO A 137 39.21 -15.50 -0.62
CA PRO A 137 40.49 -15.85 0.02
C PRO A 137 40.48 -15.38 1.47
N LEU A 138 41.04 -16.18 2.36
CA LEU A 138 40.98 -16.04 3.82
C LEU A 138 39.62 -16.34 4.42
N PHE A 139 38.52 -15.77 3.95
CA PHE A 139 37.17 -15.96 4.53
C PHE A 139 36.67 -17.40 4.44
N ARG A 140 36.95 -18.08 3.33
CA ARG A 140 36.64 -19.50 3.11
C ARG A 140 37.26 -20.45 4.13
N LEU A 141 38.27 -20.01 4.88
CA LEU A 141 38.89 -20.79 5.94
C LEU A 141 38.08 -20.82 7.24
N GLY A 142 37.00 -20.05 7.30
CA GLY A 142 36.06 -19.99 8.42
C GLY A 142 36.60 -19.25 9.64
N LYS A 143 35.69 -18.99 10.59
CA LYS A 143 35.93 -18.13 11.76
C LYS A 143 37.23 -18.47 12.53
N TYR A 144 37.46 -19.75 12.79
CA TYR A 144 38.57 -20.18 13.66
C TYR A 144 39.97 -20.01 13.02
N LYS A 145 40.08 -20.18 11.70
CA LYS A 145 41.35 -20.06 10.99
C LYS A 145 41.59 -18.66 10.46
N SER A 146 40.57 -17.96 10.04
CA SER A 146 40.70 -16.65 9.39
C SER A 146 40.34 -15.46 10.30
N GLY A 147 39.67 -15.69 11.41
CA GLY A 147 39.10 -14.62 12.22
C GLY A 147 37.90 -13.93 11.56
N PHE A 148 37.38 -14.46 10.47
CA PHE A 148 36.17 -13.89 9.80
C PHE A 148 34.91 -14.11 10.66
N THR A 149 34.33 -13.00 11.11
CA THR A 149 33.19 -12.98 12.04
C THR A 149 32.06 -12.12 11.47
N PRO A 150 31.36 -12.61 10.43
CA PRO A 150 30.23 -11.88 9.89
C PRO A 150 29.13 -11.75 10.95
N GLN A 151 28.54 -10.55 11.02
CA GLN A 151 27.39 -10.31 11.89
C GLN A 151 26.13 -10.31 11.04
N MET A 152 25.22 -11.22 11.35
CA MET A 152 23.89 -11.26 10.75
C MET A 152 22.99 -10.28 11.51
N GLU A 153 22.34 -9.41 10.79
CA GLU A 153 21.26 -8.53 11.27
C GLU A 153 20.01 -8.81 10.43
N VAL A 154 18.88 -8.98 11.05
CA VAL A 154 17.60 -9.11 10.36
C VAL A 154 17.04 -7.71 10.15
N LYS A 155 16.77 -7.34 8.90
CA LYS A 155 16.18 -6.04 8.57
C LYS A 155 14.80 -6.21 7.97
N ARG A 156 13.83 -5.47 8.53
CA ARG A 156 12.50 -5.36 7.96
C ARG A 156 12.54 -4.47 6.73
N ILE A 157 12.17 -5.01 5.59
CA ILE A 157 12.14 -4.28 4.31
C ILE A 157 10.73 -4.25 3.74
N LYS A 158 10.45 -3.21 2.95
CA LYS A 158 9.23 -3.04 2.15
C LYS A 158 9.65 -2.99 0.68
N PRO A 159 9.43 -4.05 -0.11
CA PRO A 159 9.89 -4.10 -1.50
C PRO A 159 9.32 -2.99 -2.38
N PHE A 160 8.08 -2.55 -2.10
CA PHE A 160 7.42 -1.45 -2.81
C PHE A 160 7.73 -0.05 -2.23
N GLY A 161 8.77 0.07 -1.39
CA GLY A 161 9.26 1.34 -0.87
C GLY A 161 8.25 2.07 0.02
N SER A 162 7.78 3.24 -0.42
CA SER A 162 6.86 4.09 0.33
C SER A 162 5.39 3.74 0.14
N LEU A 163 5.07 2.80 -0.74
CA LEU A 163 3.69 2.43 -1.06
C LEU A 163 2.95 1.92 0.18
N ALA A 164 1.84 2.56 0.56
CA ALA A 164 1.05 2.25 1.76
C ALA A 164 1.89 2.15 3.05
N ALA A 165 2.99 2.91 3.15
CA ALA A 165 4.01 2.74 4.18
C ALA A 165 3.46 2.87 5.61
N ILE A 166 2.53 3.80 5.85
CA ILE A 166 1.88 4.02 7.16
C ILE A 166 0.82 2.95 7.43
N THR A 167 0.11 2.52 6.40
CA THR A 167 -0.92 1.47 6.52
C THR A 167 -0.29 0.11 6.80
N ILE A 168 0.79 -0.25 6.10
CA ILE A 168 1.59 -1.45 6.39
C ILE A 168 2.19 -1.33 7.80
N GLY A 169 2.73 -0.16 8.13
CA GLY A 169 3.34 0.13 9.41
C GLY A 169 4.86 0.01 9.40
N ASN A 170 5.47 0.43 10.50
CA ASN A 170 6.92 0.41 10.69
C ASN A 170 7.29 -0.35 11.97
N THR A 171 8.49 -0.90 11.97
CA THR A 171 9.12 -1.47 13.17
C THR A 171 10.35 -0.65 13.53
N GLN A 172 10.60 -0.45 14.81
CA GLN A 172 11.81 0.17 15.33
C GLN A 172 12.35 -0.71 16.46
N ASN A 173 13.60 -1.15 16.33
CA ASN A 173 14.20 -2.11 17.27
C ASN A 173 13.27 -3.32 17.51
N GLU A 174 12.77 -3.91 16.43
CA GLU A 174 11.84 -5.05 16.39
C GLU A 174 10.46 -4.81 17.01
N ARG A 175 10.18 -3.61 17.53
CA ARG A 175 8.87 -3.23 18.07
C ARG A 175 8.01 -2.59 16.99
N ALA A 176 6.84 -3.12 16.79
CA ALA A 176 5.84 -2.57 15.89
C ALA A 176 5.33 -1.21 16.37
N GLN A 177 5.34 -0.21 15.50
CA GLN A 177 4.99 1.18 15.85
C GLN A 177 3.55 1.53 15.46
N ASN A 178 3.12 1.14 14.28
CA ASN A 178 1.83 1.51 13.70
C ASN A 178 1.37 0.51 12.61
N GLY A 179 0.22 0.77 12.01
CA GLY A 179 -0.30 0.03 10.86
C GLY A 179 -0.58 -1.45 11.15
N VAL A 180 -0.56 -2.27 10.10
CA VAL A 180 -0.71 -3.74 10.18
C VAL A 180 0.36 -4.35 11.08
N GLU A 181 1.60 -3.84 11.02
CA GLU A 181 2.70 -4.27 11.90
C GLU A 181 2.29 -4.24 13.37
N ARG A 182 1.64 -3.15 13.82
CA ARG A 182 1.18 -2.97 15.20
C ARG A 182 -0.09 -3.75 15.52
N ALA A 183 -1.08 -3.66 14.63
CA ALA A 183 -2.39 -4.28 14.84
C ALA A 183 -2.30 -5.81 14.92
N PHE A 184 -1.36 -6.42 14.19
CA PHE A 184 -1.18 -7.87 14.11
C PHE A 184 0.17 -8.34 14.69
N ASP A 185 0.79 -7.53 15.56
CA ASP A 185 2.11 -7.85 16.14
C ASP A 185 2.12 -9.20 16.87
N SER A 186 1.02 -9.55 17.55
CA SER A 186 0.89 -10.83 18.24
C SER A 186 1.03 -12.07 17.34
N TYR A 187 0.65 -11.93 16.06
CA TYR A 187 0.82 -12.99 15.06
C TYR A 187 2.19 -12.90 14.37
N LEU A 188 2.60 -11.68 14.01
CA LEU A 188 3.81 -11.44 13.23
C LEU A 188 5.11 -11.74 13.99
N LYS A 189 5.17 -11.46 15.30
CA LYS A 189 6.44 -11.52 16.06
C LYS A 189 6.98 -12.92 16.32
N GLY A 190 6.13 -13.97 16.24
CA GLY A 190 6.53 -15.33 16.61
C GLY A 190 6.80 -15.51 18.10
N THR A 191 7.38 -16.65 18.45
CA THR A 191 7.74 -17.01 19.84
C THR A 191 9.22 -17.34 19.91
N SER A 192 9.97 -16.64 20.79
CA SER A 192 11.40 -16.88 20.98
C SER A 192 11.66 -18.26 21.59
N GLY A 193 12.64 -18.95 21.02
CA GLY A 193 13.18 -20.18 21.54
C GLY A 193 14.28 -19.96 22.59
N ARG A 194 14.78 -21.04 23.14
CA ARG A 194 15.90 -21.04 24.08
C ARG A 194 16.88 -22.16 23.72
N GLY A 195 18.17 -21.91 23.88
CA GLY A 195 19.20 -22.89 23.65
C GLY A 195 20.47 -22.56 24.37
N HIS A 196 21.42 -23.48 24.35
CA HIS A 196 22.75 -23.32 24.91
C HIS A 196 23.82 -23.65 23.87
N ASN A 197 25.02 -23.15 24.11
CA ASN A 197 26.17 -23.51 23.28
C ASN A 197 26.66 -24.91 23.68
N GLU A 198 26.68 -25.85 22.74
CA GLU A 198 27.25 -27.19 22.93
C GLU A 198 28.52 -27.32 22.06
N LYS A 199 29.55 -27.94 22.63
CA LYS A 199 30.80 -28.18 21.91
C LYS A 199 30.80 -29.59 21.35
N VAL A 200 30.65 -29.70 20.04
CA VAL A 200 30.66 -30.98 19.31
C VAL A 200 31.88 -31.02 18.42
N ALA A 201 32.75 -32.02 18.60
CA ALA A 201 34.00 -32.20 17.84
C ALA A 201 34.90 -30.93 17.78
N GLY A 202 34.94 -30.16 18.87
CA GLY A 202 35.72 -28.92 18.94
C GLY A 202 35.03 -27.67 18.37
N ILE A 203 33.85 -27.80 17.77
CA ILE A 203 33.05 -26.70 17.23
C ILE A 203 31.93 -26.37 18.22
N VAL A 204 31.79 -25.08 18.55
CA VAL A 204 30.69 -24.61 19.38
C VAL A 204 29.45 -24.40 18.48
N ILE A 205 28.41 -25.14 18.73
CA ILE A 205 27.11 -25.02 18.04
C ILE A 205 26.05 -24.54 19.05
N LEU A 206 25.11 -23.75 18.60
CA LEU A 206 23.91 -23.39 19.39
C LEU A 206 22.91 -24.54 19.25
N LYS A 207 22.68 -25.26 20.35
CA LYS A 207 21.66 -26.31 20.44
C LYS A 207 20.39 -25.70 21.01
N ALA A 208 19.30 -25.86 20.29
CA ALA A 208 18.00 -25.41 20.76
C ALA A 208 17.43 -26.42 21.80
N ASP A 209 17.15 -25.95 22.98
CA ASP A 209 16.41 -26.68 24.00
C ASP A 209 14.90 -26.55 23.77
N VAL A 210 14.48 -25.34 23.39
CA VAL A 210 13.16 -25.00 22.91
C VAL A 210 13.35 -24.27 21.59
N PRO A 211 12.88 -24.83 20.45
CA PRO A 211 12.99 -24.16 19.16
C PRO A 211 12.19 -22.86 19.15
N ALA A 212 12.66 -21.86 18.40
CA ALA A 212 11.88 -20.68 18.10
C ALA A 212 10.76 -21.01 17.11
N GLU A 213 9.58 -20.46 17.33
CA GLU A 213 8.46 -20.53 16.39
C GLU A 213 8.37 -19.23 15.60
N ASN A 214 8.50 -19.31 14.29
CA ASN A 214 8.39 -18.14 13.42
C ASN A 214 7.02 -17.50 13.51
N GLY A 215 6.95 -16.19 13.24
CA GLY A 215 5.70 -15.48 13.15
C GLY A 215 4.85 -15.91 11.95
N ALA A 216 3.55 -15.76 12.08
CA ALA A 216 2.59 -16.02 11.02
C ALA A 216 2.57 -14.86 10.00
N ASP A 217 2.33 -15.19 8.74
CA ASP A 217 2.15 -14.22 7.68
C ASP A 217 0.75 -13.61 7.73
N VAL A 218 0.66 -12.30 7.48
CA VAL A 218 -0.60 -11.55 7.46
C VAL A 218 -0.91 -11.12 6.04
N LYS A 219 -1.95 -11.71 5.46
CA LYS A 219 -2.44 -11.37 4.13
C LYS A 219 -3.46 -10.26 4.21
N THR A 220 -3.15 -9.14 3.58
CA THR A 220 -4.03 -7.97 3.54
C THR A 220 -4.99 -8.04 2.35
N THR A 221 -5.96 -7.14 2.33
CA THR A 221 -6.87 -6.94 1.18
C THR A 221 -6.34 -5.90 0.21
N LEU A 222 -5.18 -5.26 0.52
CA LEU A 222 -4.55 -4.27 -0.35
C LEU A 222 -4.16 -4.90 -1.68
N ASN A 223 -4.50 -4.21 -2.75
CA ASN A 223 -4.05 -4.54 -4.10
C ASN A 223 -2.95 -3.56 -4.51
N VAL A 224 -1.79 -4.07 -4.89
CA VAL A 224 -0.61 -3.25 -5.18
C VAL A 224 -0.85 -2.31 -6.36
N ASP A 225 -1.49 -2.78 -7.42
CA ASP A 225 -1.75 -1.99 -8.63
C ASP A 225 -2.77 -0.89 -8.36
N ILE A 226 -3.86 -1.21 -7.64
CA ILE A 226 -4.87 -0.22 -7.25
C ILE A 226 -4.27 0.83 -6.30
N GLN A 227 -3.44 0.40 -5.35
CA GLN A 227 -2.74 1.31 -4.44
C GLN A 227 -1.82 2.28 -5.20
N ASP A 228 -1.08 1.78 -6.18
CA ASP A 228 -0.18 2.59 -7.02
C ASP A 228 -0.97 3.59 -7.89
N ILE A 229 -2.08 3.14 -8.51
CA ILE A 229 -2.98 4.02 -9.27
C ILE A 229 -3.50 5.16 -8.39
N CYS A 230 -4.01 4.83 -7.19
CA CYS A 230 -4.55 5.80 -6.24
C CYS A 230 -3.48 6.79 -5.77
N GLU A 231 -2.29 6.30 -5.41
CA GLU A 231 -1.20 7.16 -4.94
C GLU A 231 -0.71 8.11 -6.04
N LYS A 232 -0.50 7.62 -7.25
CA LYS A 232 -0.03 8.44 -8.37
C LYS A 232 -1.05 9.50 -8.78
N ALA A 233 -2.34 9.16 -8.84
CA ALA A 233 -3.39 10.10 -9.17
C ALA A 233 -3.49 11.21 -8.11
N LEU A 234 -3.50 10.86 -6.81
CA LEU A 234 -3.53 11.83 -5.73
C LEU A 234 -2.29 12.72 -5.72
N ARG A 235 -1.10 12.13 -5.80
CA ARG A 235 0.19 12.83 -5.79
C ARG A 235 0.30 13.85 -6.90
N ARG A 236 -0.10 13.51 -8.12
CA ARG A 236 -0.10 14.42 -9.27
C ARG A 236 -0.97 15.64 -9.01
N GLN A 237 -2.20 15.42 -8.55
CA GLN A 237 -3.15 16.50 -8.30
C GLN A 237 -2.71 17.37 -7.13
N MET A 238 -2.22 16.77 -6.04
CA MET A 238 -1.69 17.52 -4.89
C MET A 238 -0.49 18.39 -5.28
N THR A 239 0.38 17.90 -6.14
CA THR A 239 1.52 18.66 -6.68
C THR A 239 1.02 19.83 -7.51
N ALA A 240 0.05 19.65 -8.39
CA ALA A 240 -0.52 20.71 -9.21
C ALA A 240 -1.24 21.80 -8.40
N LEU A 241 -1.84 21.41 -7.27
CA LEU A 241 -2.61 22.32 -6.40
C LEU A 241 -1.79 22.88 -5.22
N ASP A 242 -0.54 22.44 -5.05
CA ASP A 242 0.30 22.73 -3.87
C ASP A 242 -0.45 22.46 -2.55
N ALA A 243 -1.22 21.35 -2.48
CA ALA A 243 -2.01 21.00 -1.32
C ALA A 243 -1.15 20.49 -0.17
N ASP A 244 -1.56 20.71 1.08
CA ASP A 244 -0.77 20.31 2.24
C ASP A 244 -0.91 18.83 2.55
N GLU A 245 -2.12 18.28 2.48
CA GLU A 245 -2.44 16.91 2.85
C GLU A 245 -3.48 16.31 1.89
N GLY A 246 -3.43 15.00 1.72
CA GLY A 246 -4.43 14.29 0.95
C GLY A 246 -4.54 12.81 1.32
N ALA A 247 -5.72 12.25 1.09
CA ALA A 247 -5.99 10.84 1.32
C ALA A 247 -6.92 10.27 0.26
N VAL A 248 -6.74 8.98 -0.02
CA VAL A 248 -7.68 8.17 -0.82
C VAL A 248 -7.95 6.87 -0.07
N ILE A 249 -9.20 6.48 0.01
CA ILE A 249 -9.60 5.14 0.45
C ILE A 249 -10.46 4.53 -0.66
N MET A 250 -10.15 3.30 -1.05
CA MET A 250 -10.93 2.52 -2.01
C MET A 250 -11.38 1.20 -1.40
N MET A 251 -12.66 0.90 -1.52
CA MET A 251 -13.31 -0.24 -0.90
C MET A 251 -14.09 -1.04 -1.95
N GLU A 252 -14.02 -2.36 -1.88
CA GLU A 252 -14.86 -3.25 -2.69
C GLU A 252 -16.28 -3.26 -2.15
N VAL A 253 -17.26 -3.00 -3.01
CA VAL A 253 -18.64 -2.71 -2.60
C VAL A 253 -19.28 -3.88 -1.87
N SER A 254 -19.22 -5.07 -2.43
CA SER A 254 -19.95 -6.24 -1.92
C SER A 254 -19.35 -6.83 -0.64
N THR A 255 -18.04 -6.68 -0.44
CA THR A 255 -17.32 -7.39 0.63
C THR A 255 -16.87 -6.49 1.77
N GLY A 256 -16.59 -5.23 1.50
CA GLY A 256 -15.96 -4.33 2.47
C GLY A 256 -14.42 -4.40 2.49
N LYS A 257 -13.81 -5.15 1.58
CA LYS A 257 -12.33 -5.21 1.44
C LYS A 257 -11.78 -3.85 1.08
N ILE A 258 -10.84 -3.36 1.87
CA ILE A 258 -10.09 -2.16 1.53
C ILE A 258 -8.99 -2.51 0.53
N LYS A 259 -9.11 -2.00 -0.67
CA LYS A 259 -8.16 -2.26 -1.77
C LYS A 259 -7.00 -1.27 -1.80
N SER A 260 -7.23 -0.07 -1.28
CA SER A 260 -6.21 0.99 -1.20
C SER A 260 -6.47 1.94 -0.04
N ILE A 261 -5.39 2.35 0.63
CA ILE A 261 -5.37 3.48 1.57
C ILE A 261 -4.11 4.29 1.27
N VAL A 262 -4.30 5.51 0.80
CA VAL A 262 -3.23 6.46 0.50
C VAL A 262 -3.29 7.61 1.48
N ASN A 263 -2.13 8.01 2.00
CA ASN A 263 -1.97 9.17 2.86
C ASN A 263 -0.76 9.97 2.39
N LEU A 264 -0.95 11.20 1.97
CA LEU A 264 0.14 12.05 1.49
C LEU A 264 0.16 13.36 2.27
N THR A 265 1.34 13.70 2.80
CA THR A 265 1.61 14.97 3.48
C THR A 265 2.76 15.68 2.78
N ARG A 266 2.59 16.97 2.50
CA ARG A 266 3.62 17.84 1.93
C ARG A 266 4.74 18.09 2.94
N ARG A 267 5.98 17.88 2.49
CA ARG A 267 7.17 18.15 3.29
C ARG A 267 7.77 19.52 2.96
N SER A 268 8.70 19.98 3.79
CA SER A 268 9.42 21.23 3.60
C SER A 268 10.18 21.33 2.27
N ASP A 269 10.61 20.18 1.73
CA ASP A 269 11.27 20.08 0.43
C ASP A 269 10.27 19.99 -0.75
N SER A 270 8.99 20.29 -0.51
CA SER A 270 7.88 20.19 -1.46
C SER A 270 7.61 18.77 -2.00
N THR A 271 8.23 17.76 -1.43
CA THR A 271 7.89 16.37 -1.72
C THR A 271 6.69 15.90 -0.90
N TYR A 272 6.02 14.85 -1.38
CA TYR A 272 4.89 14.23 -0.69
C TYR A 272 5.28 12.86 -0.16
N ARG A 273 5.00 12.60 1.12
CA ARG A 273 5.30 11.30 1.76
C ARG A 273 4.17 10.89 2.70
N GLU A 274 4.04 9.60 2.92
CA GLU A 274 3.20 9.09 4.00
C GLU A 274 3.90 9.31 5.35
N VAL A 275 3.30 10.18 6.19
CA VAL A 275 3.81 10.54 7.52
C VAL A 275 2.87 10.07 8.61
N GLU A 276 1.57 10.27 8.40
CA GLU A 276 0.51 9.87 9.31
C GLU A 276 -0.72 9.36 8.55
N SER A 277 -1.59 8.64 9.26
CA SER A 277 -2.80 8.07 8.67
C SER A 277 -3.95 9.09 8.67
N ILE A 278 -3.93 10.02 7.71
CA ILE A 278 -4.99 11.03 7.51
C ILE A 278 -6.33 10.31 7.26
N ALA A 279 -6.30 9.27 6.44
CA ALA A 279 -7.47 8.50 6.04
C ALA A 279 -8.25 7.89 7.21
N LEU A 280 -7.56 7.45 8.27
CA LEU A 280 -8.18 6.73 9.38
C LEU A 280 -8.32 7.57 10.66
N ARG A 281 -7.40 8.50 10.91
CA ARG A 281 -7.35 9.24 12.18
C ARG A 281 -8.10 10.56 12.14
N TYR A 282 -8.13 11.20 10.97
CA TYR A 282 -8.71 12.52 10.84
C TYR A 282 -10.24 12.45 10.74
N ALA A 283 -10.92 13.23 11.57
CA ALA A 283 -12.39 13.36 11.59
C ALA A 283 -12.79 14.81 11.26
N PRO A 284 -12.79 15.20 9.97
CA PRO A 284 -13.18 16.53 9.54
C PRO A 284 -14.69 16.76 9.61
N GLU A 285 -15.11 18.00 9.54
CA GLU A 285 -16.45 18.34 9.11
C GLU A 285 -16.64 17.90 7.65
N PRO A 286 -17.59 16.98 7.34
CA PRO A 286 -17.67 16.35 6.02
C PRO A 286 -18.14 17.32 4.92
N GLY A 287 -18.69 18.46 5.29
CA GLY A 287 -19.28 19.42 4.35
C GLY A 287 -20.37 18.79 3.49
N SER A 288 -20.44 19.18 2.23
CA SER A 288 -21.51 18.80 1.31
C SER A 288 -21.63 17.29 1.02
N THR A 289 -20.65 16.46 1.38
CA THR A 289 -20.82 14.98 1.31
C THR A 289 -21.85 14.49 2.34
N PHE A 290 -22.04 15.23 3.42
CA PHE A 290 -23.05 14.90 4.44
C PHE A 290 -24.50 15.20 4.01
N LYS A 291 -24.71 15.97 2.95
CA LYS A 291 -26.06 16.24 2.42
C LYS A 291 -26.79 14.98 1.97
N VAL A 292 -26.03 13.95 1.51
CA VAL A 292 -26.62 12.69 1.06
C VAL A 292 -27.28 11.91 2.21
N PRO A 293 -26.61 11.63 3.33
CA PRO A 293 -27.30 11.02 4.48
C PRO A 293 -28.42 11.89 5.06
N VAL A 294 -28.26 13.22 5.06
CA VAL A 294 -29.34 14.14 5.50
C VAL A 294 -30.58 14.00 4.63
N MET A 295 -30.42 14.02 3.31
CA MET A 295 -31.52 13.83 2.36
C MET A 295 -32.16 12.46 2.52
N MET A 296 -31.34 11.40 2.66
CA MET A 296 -31.84 10.04 2.90
C MET A 296 -32.69 9.97 4.16
N ALA A 297 -32.23 10.54 5.27
CA ALA A 297 -32.97 10.57 6.52
C ALA A 297 -34.31 11.32 6.37
N ALA A 298 -34.32 12.46 5.69
CA ALA A 298 -35.54 13.26 5.48
C ALA A 298 -36.58 12.57 4.55
N LEU A 299 -36.09 11.87 3.52
CA LEU A 299 -36.96 11.07 2.62
C LEU A 299 -37.53 9.85 3.34
N GLU A 300 -36.70 9.14 4.11
CA GLU A 300 -37.08 7.93 4.84
C GLU A 300 -38.05 8.25 5.98
N ASP A 301 -37.93 9.43 6.61
CA ASP A 301 -38.85 9.95 7.60
C ASP A 301 -40.19 10.48 7.00
N GLY A 302 -40.25 10.56 5.65
CA GLY A 302 -41.40 11.13 4.94
C GLY A 302 -41.53 12.65 5.12
N ALA A 303 -40.53 13.32 5.70
CA ALA A 303 -40.55 14.77 5.94
C ALA A 303 -40.57 15.58 4.65
N VAL A 304 -39.98 15.02 3.56
CA VAL A 304 -39.94 15.64 2.23
C VAL A 304 -40.13 14.59 1.13
N LYS A 305 -40.54 15.06 -0.06
CA LYS A 305 -40.57 14.26 -1.30
C LYS A 305 -39.57 14.83 -2.30
N PRO A 306 -39.00 14.03 -3.22
CA PRO A 306 -38.07 14.50 -4.23
C PRO A 306 -38.59 15.63 -5.11
N THR A 307 -39.91 15.65 -5.33
CA THR A 307 -40.65 16.62 -6.18
C THR A 307 -41.10 17.86 -5.42
N ASP A 308 -41.02 17.89 -4.09
CA ASP A 308 -41.35 19.10 -3.32
C ASP A 308 -40.39 20.23 -3.74
N SER A 309 -40.85 21.49 -3.66
CA SER A 309 -40.04 22.65 -4.00
C SER A 309 -39.43 23.28 -2.75
N VAL A 310 -38.20 23.74 -2.90
CA VAL A 310 -37.51 24.55 -1.88
C VAL A 310 -37.07 25.90 -2.49
N ASP A 311 -37.41 26.97 -1.82
CA ASP A 311 -37.01 28.32 -2.21
C ASP A 311 -35.64 28.66 -1.61
N CYS A 312 -34.64 28.70 -2.48
CA CYS A 312 -33.27 29.10 -2.14
C CYS A 312 -33.05 30.61 -2.21
N GLY A 313 -34.04 31.38 -2.68
CA GLY A 313 -33.94 32.82 -2.88
C GLY A 313 -32.72 33.21 -3.72
N ASP A 314 -32.02 34.24 -3.34
CA ASP A 314 -30.78 34.68 -4.00
C ASP A 314 -29.53 33.91 -3.55
N GLY A 315 -29.72 32.71 -2.98
CA GLY A 315 -28.62 31.89 -2.48
C GLY A 315 -28.03 32.37 -1.16
N ILE A 316 -28.75 33.24 -0.44
CA ILE A 316 -28.36 33.74 0.88
C ILE A 316 -29.56 33.58 1.83
N TRP A 317 -29.30 32.99 2.99
CA TRP A 317 -30.31 32.80 4.02
C TRP A 317 -29.76 33.19 5.39
N GLU A 318 -30.32 34.25 5.96
CA GLU A 318 -30.04 34.66 7.33
C GLU A 318 -30.92 33.86 8.29
N VAL A 319 -30.32 32.85 8.92
CA VAL A 319 -31.02 32.00 9.89
C VAL A 319 -31.36 32.81 11.15
N ASN A 320 -30.41 33.64 11.57
CA ASN A 320 -30.54 34.63 12.65
C ASN A 320 -29.46 35.70 12.48
N THR A 321 -29.37 36.64 13.41
CA THR A 321 -28.41 37.77 13.39
C THR A 321 -26.94 37.35 13.42
N LYS A 322 -26.65 36.09 13.74
CA LYS A 322 -25.27 35.55 13.86
C LYS A 322 -24.89 34.58 12.77
N ILE A 323 -25.86 33.90 12.15
CA ILE A 323 -25.62 32.80 11.20
C ILE A 323 -26.30 33.11 9.87
N THR A 324 -25.47 33.22 8.84
CA THR A 324 -25.88 33.35 7.44
C THR A 324 -25.36 32.16 6.66
N ILE A 325 -26.26 31.40 6.04
CA ILE A 325 -25.95 30.30 5.13
C ILE A 325 -25.92 30.83 3.70
N LYS A 326 -24.89 30.47 2.94
CA LYS A 326 -24.72 30.90 1.55
C LYS A 326 -24.49 29.71 0.62
N ASP A 327 -25.10 29.76 -0.54
CA ASP A 327 -24.78 28.90 -1.68
C ASP A 327 -23.47 29.34 -2.34
N PHE A 328 -22.92 28.50 -3.19
CA PHE A 328 -21.78 28.88 -4.03
C PHE A 328 -22.18 29.90 -5.09
N ASN A 329 -23.36 29.72 -5.68
CA ASN A 329 -23.97 30.63 -6.66
C ASN A 329 -24.97 31.54 -5.91
N THR A 330 -24.80 32.85 -6.04
CA THR A 330 -25.64 33.87 -5.41
C THR A 330 -26.09 34.93 -6.41
N GLY A 331 -27.09 35.71 -6.06
CA GLY A 331 -27.65 36.76 -6.92
C GLY A 331 -28.34 36.20 -8.16
N GLU A 332 -28.08 36.77 -9.33
CA GLU A 332 -28.68 36.32 -10.60
C GLU A 332 -28.38 34.87 -10.97
N ASN A 333 -27.27 34.32 -10.47
CA ASN A 333 -26.88 32.94 -10.67
C ASN A 333 -27.38 31.99 -9.55
N ALA A 334 -28.22 32.47 -8.66
CA ALA A 334 -28.76 31.69 -7.56
C ALA A 334 -29.70 30.58 -8.06
N ASN A 335 -29.92 29.59 -7.19
CA ASN A 335 -30.81 28.48 -7.50
C ASN A 335 -32.30 28.83 -7.52
N HIS A 336 -32.69 29.96 -6.92
CA HIS A 336 -34.07 30.41 -6.72
C HIS A 336 -34.96 29.28 -6.17
N VAL A 337 -36.02 28.90 -6.87
CA VAL A 337 -36.88 27.80 -6.47
C VAL A 337 -36.53 26.53 -7.25
N ILE A 338 -36.18 25.46 -6.53
CA ILE A 338 -35.79 24.19 -7.13
C ILE A 338 -36.51 22.99 -6.49
N PRO A 339 -36.66 21.88 -7.21
CA PRO A 339 -37.09 20.63 -6.58
C PRO A 339 -36.10 20.18 -5.49
N VAL A 340 -36.61 19.52 -4.46
CA VAL A 340 -35.78 18.99 -3.34
C VAL A 340 -34.66 18.09 -3.87
N SER A 341 -34.94 17.27 -4.89
CA SER A 341 -33.90 16.44 -5.54
C SER A 341 -32.74 17.26 -6.09
N GLN A 342 -33.01 18.44 -6.64
CA GLN A 342 -31.99 19.34 -7.21
C GLN A 342 -31.12 20.02 -6.12
N ALA A 343 -31.56 20.05 -4.85
CA ALA A 343 -30.73 20.56 -3.77
C ALA A 343 -29.46 19.71 -3.56
N ILE A 344 -29.50 18.39 -3.85
CA ILE A 344 -28.34 17.51 -3.85
C ILE A 344 -27.48 17.73 -5.11
N VAL A 345 -28.11 17.75 -6.28
CA VAL A 345 -27.45 17.87 -7.59
C VAL A 345 -26.64 19.17 -7.68
N ARG A 346 -27.28 20.29 -7.34
CA ARG A 346 -26.68 21.65 -7.33
C ARG A 346 -25.89 21.95 -6.06
N SER A 347 -25.93 21.02 -5.08
CA SER A 347 -25.27 21.20 -3.79
C SER A 347 -25.67 22.47 -3.02
N SER A 348 -26.95 22.88 -3.07
CA SER A 348 -27.44 24.05 -2.36
C SER A 348 -27.34 23.88 -0.85
N ASN A 349 -26.63 24.80 -0.16
CA ASN A 349 -26.59 24.88 1.29
C ASN A 349 -27.90 25.47 1.84
N VAL A 350 -28.38 26.51 1.16
CA VAL A 350 -29.61 27.22 1.53
C VAL A 350 -30.82 26.28 1.39
N GLY A 351 -30.91 25.55 0.26
CA GLY A 351 -31.98 24.58 0.03
C GLY A 351 -32.00 23.48 1.08
N MET A 352 -30.85 22.85 1.35
CA MET A 352 -30.74 21.83 2.40
C MET A 352 -31.02 22.39 3.79
N GLY A 353 -30.42 23.54 4.12
CA GLY A 353 -30.58 24.20 5.43
C GLY A 353 -32.04 24.56 5.72
N LYS A 354 -32.72 25.27 4.80
CA LYS A 354 -34.12 25.67 4.95
C LYS A 354 -35.04 24.45 5.05
N MET A 355 -34.87 23.46 4.18
CA MET A 355 -35.67 22.24 4.17
C MET A 355 -35.62 21.52 5.52
N ILE A 356 -34.43 21.27 6.05
CA ILE A 356 -34.25 20.53 7.30
C ILE A 356 -34.68 21.39 8.49
N TYR A 357 -34.28 22.67 8.52
CA TYR A 357 -34.67 23.59 9.58
C TYR A 357 -36.21 23.71 9.73
N ASN A 358 -36.95 23.86 8.64
CA ASN A 358 -38.39 24.00 8.65
C ASN A 358 -39.14 22.73 9.11
N LYS A 359 -38.55 21.55 8.89
CA LYS A 359 -39.16 20.26 9.28
C LYS A 359 -38.81 19.85 10.71
N TYR A 360 -37.60 20.23 11.16
CA TYR A 360 -37.05 19.81 12.46
C TYR A 360 -36.75 21.02 13.36
N ASP A 361 -37.70 21.94 13.44
CA ASP A 361 -37.63 23.30 13.98
C ASP A 361 -37.54 23.43 15.52
N ASN A 362 -37.74 22.32 16.24
CA ASN A 362 -37.69 22.32 17.70
C ASN A 362 -36.86 21.18 18.27
N VAL A 363 -36.50 21.25 19.55
CA VAL A 363 -35.63 20.30 20.25
C VAL A 363 -36.05 18.85 20.06
N LYS A 364 -37.38 18.54 20.17
CA LYS A 364 -37.88 17.17 20.03
C LYS A 364 -37.72 16.66 18.60
N LYS A 365 -38.10 17.46 17.61
CA LYS A 365 -37.99 17.10 16.19
C LYS A 365 -36.51 17.02 15.75
N ALA A 366 -35.66 17.93 16.25
CA ALA A 366 -34.25 17.90 15.97
C ALA A 366 -33.58 16.65 16.53
N GLN A 367 -33.98 16.20 17.74
CA GLN A 367 -33.47 14.94 18.27
C GLN A 367 -33.96 13.76 17.42
N HIS A 368 -35.21 13.78 16.99
CA HIS A 368 -35.75 12.77 16.06
C HIS A 368 -34.94 12.71 14.76
N PHE A 369 -34.56 13.86 14.19
CA PHE A 369 -33.71 13.91 13.00
C PHE A 369 -32.32 13.25 13.22
N VAL A 370 -31.69 13.55 14.36
CA VAL A 370 -30.41 12.90 14.72
C VAL A 370 -30.59 11.40 14.94
N ASP A 371 -31.69 11.00 15.62
CA ASP A 371 -32.04 9.58 15.80
C ASP A 371 -32.26 8.89 14.43
N MET A 372 -32.85 9.57 13.45
CA MET A 372 -33.02 9.08 12.07
C MET A 372 -31.68 8.92 11.35
N LEU A 373 -30.73 9.88 11.49
CA LEU A 373 -29.38 9.72 10.95
C LEU A 373 -28.69 8.46 11.51
N HIS A 374 -28.79 8.22 12.81
CA HIS A 374 -28.26 7.01 13.41
C HIS A 374 -28.98 5.75 12.96
N LYS A 375 -30.31 5.79 12.80
CA LYS A 375 -31.12 4.68 12.31
C LYS A 375 -30.75 4.22 10.93
N ILE A 376 -30.43 5.13 10.00
CA ILE A 376 -29.95 4.80 8.67
C ILE A 376 -28.44 4.43 8.63
N GLY A 377 -27.79 4.32 9.80
CA GLY A 377 -26.42 3.86 9.94
C GLY A 377 -25.33 4.93 9.85
N VAL A 378 -25.70 6.23 9.82
CA VAL A 378 -24.68 7.31 9.81
C VAL A 378 -23.89 7.28 11.12
N GLY A 379 -22.58 7.24 11.02
CA GLY A 379 -21.69 7.18 12.18
C GLY A 379 -21.73 5.87 12.98
N ARG A 380 -22.31 4.79 12.41
CA ARG A 380 -22.32 3.49 13.07
C ARG A 380 -20.92 3.00 13.35
N LYS A 381 -20.58 2.85 14.64
CA LYS A 381 -19.24 2.45 15.07
C LYS A 381 -18.92 1.00 14.68
N PHE A 382 -17.70 0.75 14.28
CA PHE A 382 -17.13 -0.57 14.01
C PHE A 382 -15.66 -0.63 14.41
N ASN A 383 -15.19 -1.81 14.74
CA ASN A 383 -13.78 -2.04 15.02
C ASN A 383 -13.04 -2.41 13.71
N PHE A 384 -12.17 -1.53 13.24
CA PHE A 384 -11.32 -1.76 12.07
C PHE A 384 -10.01 -2.48 12.42
N GLY A 385 -9.67 -2.56 13.70
CA GLY A 385 -8.47 -3.23 14.20
C GLY A 385 -7.23 -2.35 14.32
N PHE A 386 -7.35 -1.03 14.09
CA PHE A 386 -6.23 -0.08 14.22
C PHE A 386 -6.45 0.85 15.41
N GLU A 387 -5.39 1.11 16.17
CA GLU A 387 -5.41 2.05 17.30
C GLU A 387 -5.45 3.50 16.79
N GLY A 388 -6.15 4.36 17.54
CA GLY A 388 -6.18 5.80 17.30
C GLY A 388 -6.94 6.22 16.04
N MET A 389 -7.93 5.45 15.63
CA MET A 389 -8.87 5.88 14.60
C MET A 389 -9.71 7.06 15.08
N GLY A 390 -10.02 7.95 14.15
CA GLY A 390 -11.02 8.99 14.40
C GLY A 390 -12.41 8.39 14.65
N GLU A 391 -13.19 9.03 15.51
CA GLU A 391 -14.56 8.62 15.76
C GLU A 391 -15.56 9.62 15.17
N PRO A 392 -16.71 9.16 14.68
CA PRO A 392 -17.79 10.05 14.24
C PRO A 392 -18.41 10.76 15.44
N GLU A 393 -18.71 12.05 15.24
CA GLU A 393 -19.39 12.90 16.24
C GLU A 393 -20.60 13.55 15.60
N ILE A 394 -21.80 13.00 15.90
CA ILE A 394 -23.09 13.48 15.42
C ILE A 394 -23.94 13.69 16.67
N LEU A 395 -23.90 14.91 17.21
CA LEU A 395 -24.49 15.23 18.51
C LEU A 395 -25.84 15.91 18.31
N GLY A 396 -26.84 15.40 19.03
CA GLY A 396 -28.18 15.97 19.10
C GLY A 396 -28.41 16.82 20.36
N PRO A 397 -29.64 17.32 20.53
CA PRO A 397 -30.04 18.05 21.72
C PRO A 397 -29.80 17.33 23.05
N LYS A 398 -29.90 15.99 23.07
CA LYS A 398 -29.60 15.18 24.25
C LYS A 398 -28.14 15.16 24.67
N ASP A 399 -27.24 15.38 23.72
CA ASP A 399 -25.81 15.23 23.89
C ASP A 399 -25.12 16.57 24.16
N ARG A 400 -25.77 17.69 23.83
CA ARG A 400 -25.22 19.05 23.92
C ARG A 400 -26.16 19.99 24.71
N PRO A 401 -25.78 20.43 25.93
CA PRO A 401 -26.58 21.32 26.74
C PRO A 401 -26.90 22.68 26.08
N ASN A 402 -25.98 23.17 25.24
CA ASN A 402 -26.08 24.44 24.53
C ASN A 402 -26.55 24.30 23.08
N TRP A 403 -27.28 23.20 22.76
CA TRP A 403 -27.80 22.97 21.44
C TRP A 403 -28.83 24.02 21.04
N THR A 404 -28.81 24.46 19.79
CA THR A 404 -29.73 25.45 19.24
C THR A 404 -30.33 24.96 17.93
N SER A 405 -31.50 25.52 17.53
CA SER A 405 -32.11 25.18 16.23
C SER A 405 -31.22 25.46 15.03
N THR A 406 -30.25 26.36 15.16
CA THR A 406 -29.26 26.65 14.12
C THR A 406 -28.26 25.52 13.90
N ASP A 407 -28.05 24.64 14.90
CA ASP A 407 -27.22 23.47 14.75
C ASP A 407 -27.81 22.48 13.72
N VAL A 408 -29.15 22.31 13.70
CA VAL A 408 -29.84 21.50 12.67
C VAL A 408 -29.62 22.07 11.27
N ALA A 409 -29.73 23.39 11.12
CA ALA A 409 -29.47 24.05 9.83
C ALA A 409 -28.02 23.84 9.36
N SER A 410 -27.06 23.89 10.29
CA SER A 410 -25.63 23.65 10.01
C SER A 410 -25.34 22.18 9.68
N MET A 411 -25.95 21.25 10.42
CA MET A 411 -25.85 19.81 10.14
C MET A 411 -26.37 19.46 8.74
N ALA A 412 -27.40 20.15 8.26
CA ALA A 412 -28.02 19.88 6.97
C ALA A 412 -27.04 19.96 5.78
N TYR A 413 -25.94 20.69 5.91
CA TYR A 413 -24.90 20.77 4.86
C TYR A 413 -23.49 20.37 5.34
N GLY A 414 -23.44 19.65 6.50
CA GLY A 414 -22.24 18.94 6.96
C GLY A 414 -21.28 19.74 7.82
N TYR A 415 -21.81 20.75 8.54
CA TYR A 415 -21.13 21.42 9.64
C TYR A 415 -21.73 20.99 11.00
N ALA A 416 -21.06 21.32 12.08
CA ALA A 416 -21.44 20.87 13.44
C ALA A 416 -21.46 19.33 13.62
N VAL A 417 -20.83 18.60 12.72
CA VAL A 417 -20.62 17.15 12.77
C VAL A 417 -19.19 16.84 12.43
N LYS A 418 -18.64 15.74 12.99
CA LYS A 418 -17.33 15.25 12.61
C LYS A 418 -17.48 13.84 12.06
N MET A 419 -16.83 13.55 10.92
CA MET A 419 -16.96 12.27 10.26
C MET A 419 -15.61 11.83 9.67
N PRO A 420 -14.98 10.78 10.21
CA PRO A 420 -13.79 10.23 9.59
C PRO A 420 -14.07 9.75 8.16
N LEU A 421 -13.05 9.84 7.29
CA LEU A 421 -13.21 9.54 5.87
C LEU A 421 -13.71 8.12 5.63
N LEU A 422 -13.23 7.14 6.41
CA LEU A 422 -13.64 5.75 6.31
C LEU A 422 -15.13 5.56 6.64
N TYR A 423 -15.67 6.30 7.60
CA TYR A 423 -17.10 6.25 7.94
C TYR A 423 -17.97 6.87 6.85
N THR A 424 -17.53 8.00 6.29
CA THR A 424 -18.19 8.59 5.11
C THR A 424 -18.23 7.59 3.95
N LEU A 425 -17.09 6.96 3.65
CA LEU A 425 -16.99 5.96 2.60
C LEU A 425 -17.90 4.74 2.88
N THR A 426 -17.93 4.25 4.12
CA THR A 426 -18.75 3.09 4.51
C THR A 426 -20.24 3.37 4.26
N PHE A 427 -20.70 4.59 4.51
CA PHE A 427 -22.08 4.99 4.22
C PHE A 427 -22.36 5.02 2.71
N TYR A 428 -21.46 5.62 1.91
CA TYR A 428 -21.59 5.63 0.44
C TYR A 428 -21.47 4.24 -0.16
N ASN A 429 -20.65 3.38 0.43
CA ASN A 429 -20.56 1.97 0.06
C ASN A 429 -21.90 1.24 0.27
N ALA A 430 -22.59 1.52 1.37
CA ALA A 430 -23.91 0.93 1.61
C ALA A 430 -24.95 1.38 0.56
N ILE A 431 -24.89 2.64 0.09
CA ILE A 431 -25.72 3.11 -1.04
C ILE A 431 -25.40 2.31 -2.32
N ALA A 432 -24.12 2.11 -2.60
CA ALA A 432 -23.66 1.32 -3.75
C ALA A 432 -24.05 -0.16 -3.65
N ASN A 433 -24.11 -0.71 -2.44
CA ASN A 433 -24.40 -2.11 -2.12
C ASN A 433 -25.87 -2.37 -1.81
N ASP A 434 -26.76 -1.72 -2.55
CA ASP A 434 -28.21 -1.88 -2.46
C ASP A 434 -28.78 -1.72 -1.04
N GLY A 435 -28.20 -0.80 -0.28
CA GLY A 435 -28.60 -0.48 1.09
C GLY A 435 -27.95 -1.37 2.15
N LYS A 436 -27.18 -2.37 1.79
CA LYS A 436 -26.47 -3.24 2.73
C LYS A 436 -25.16 -2.60 3.18
N MET A 437 -25.04 -2.28 4.45
CA MET A 437 -23.82 -1.74 5.05
C MET A 437 -22.92 -2.88 5.52
N VAL A 438 -21.75 -2.99 4.94
CA VAL A 438 -20.71 -3.96 5.30
C VAL A 438 -19.57 -3.27 6.02
N LYS A 439 -18.98 -3.98 6.99
CA LYS A 439 -17.83 -3.50 7.75
C LYS A 439 -16.58 -3.46 6.87
N PRO A 440 -15.87 -2.34 6.78
CA PRO A 440 -14.58 -2.31 6.11
C PRO A 440 -13.55 -3.15 6.87
N TYR A 441 -12.68 -3.86 6.14
CA TYR A 441 -11.58 -4.60 6.72
C TYR A 441 -10.35 -4.63 5.80
N LEU A 442 -9.17 -4.80 6.41
CA LEU A 442 -7.89 -4.69 5.73
C LEU A 442 -7.09 -6.00 5.68
N VAL A 443 -7.41 -6.97 6.54
CA VAL A 443 -6.72 -8.28 6.59
C VAL A 443 -7.72 -9.36 6.25
N SER A 444 -7.38 -10.24 5.32
CA SER A 444 -8.22 -11.36 4.88
C SER A 444 -7.85 -12.66 5.59
N GLU A 445 -6.56 -12.92 5.78
CA GLU A 445 -6.08 -14.22 6.27
C GLU A 445 -4.83 -14.04 7.12
N ILE A 446 -4.63 -14.97 8.06
CA ILE A 446 -3.38 -15.17 8.77
C ILE A 446 -2.94 -16.59 8.47
N GLU A 447 -1.73 -16.73 7.93
CA GLU A 447 -1.14 -18.01 7.52
C GLU A 447 0.09 -18.32 8.39
N HIS A 448 0.19 -19.56 8.86
CA HIS A 448 1.36 -20.02 9.59
C HIS A 448 1.88 -21.32 8.96
N ASN A 449 3.14 -21.31 8.53
CA ASN A 449 3.79 -22.43 7.85
C ASN A 449 3.01 -22.95 6.62
N GLY A 450 2.32 -22.04 5.89
CA GLY A 450 1.51 -22.38 4.70
C GLY A 450 0.09 -22.85 5.02
N GLU A 451 -0.30 -22.87 6.29
CA GLU A 451 -1.67 -23.20 6.70
C GLU A 451 -2.40 -21.93 7.15
N VAL A 452 -3.65 -21.74 6.70
CA VAL A 452 -4.50 -20.64 7.13
C VAL A 452 -5.01 -20.94 8.52
N ILE A 453 -4.56 -20.15 9.52
CA ILE A 453 -4.97 -20.29 10.93
C ILE A 453 -6.13 -19.38 11.31
N LYS A 454 -6.38 -18.32 10.52
CA LYS A 454 -7.50 -17.39 10.75
C LYS A 454 -7.90 -16.72 9.45
N THR A 455 -9.21 -16.60 9.23
CA THR A 455 -9.80 -15.87 8.12
C THR A 455 -10.66 -14.72 8.63
N PHE A 456 -10.68 -13.63 7.87
CA PHE A 456 -11.57 -12.49 8.08
C PHE A 456 -12.42 -12.34 6.82
N GLY A 457 -13.69 -12.10 6.99
CA GLY A 457 -14.64 -12.02 5.89
C GLY A 457 -15.58 -10.85 6.01
N THR A 458 -16.55 -10.80 5.10
CA THR A 458 -17.58 -9.79 5.08
C THR A 458 -18.46 -9.90 6.33
N GLU A 459 -18.51 -8.83 7.10
CA GLU A 459 -19.39 -8.65 8.25
C GLU A 459 -20.43 -7.60 7.91
N VAL A 460 -21.71 -7.94 8.06
CA VAL A 460 -22.80 -7.02 7.79
C VAL A 460 -23.09 -6.20 9.04
N LEU A 461 -22.94 -4.88 8.94
CA LEU A 461 -23.26 -3.94 10.02
C LEU A 461 -24.76 -3.64 10.07
N GLN A 462 -25.39 -3.56 8.89
CA GLN A 462 -26.83 -3.31 8.75
C GLN A 462 -27.31 -3.85 7.41
N GLU A 463 -28.37 -4.67 7.42
CA GLU A 463 -28.90 -5.30 6.21
C GLU A 463 -29.55 -4.29 5.26
N LYS A 464 -30.20 -3.24 5.81
CA LYS A 464 -30.85 -2.20 5.02
C LYS A 464 -30.75 -0.86 5.75
N ILE A 465 -30.13 0.14 5.10
CA ILE A 465 -29.99 1.50 5.66
C ILE A 465 -31.26 2.34 5.43
N CYS A 466 -32.06 2.03 4.41
CA CYS A 466 -33.32 2.71 4.12
C CYS A 466 -34.20 1.81 3.23
N SER A 467 -35.40 2.28 2.92
CA SER A 467 -36.31 1.62 1.96
C SER A 467 -35.75 1.65 0.53
N ASP A 468 -36.15 0.68 -0.30
CA ASP A 468 -35.67 0.59 -1.70
C ASP A 468 -36.07 1.85 -2.49
N LYS A 469 -37.25 2.41 -2.22
CA LYS A 469 -37.71 3.66 -2.82
C LYS A 469 -36.80 4.84 -2.49
N THR A 470 -36.46 5.01 -1.23
CA THR A 470 -35.53 6.07 -0.80
C THR A 470 -34.14 5.88 -1.41
N LEU A 471 -33.67 4.63 -1.43
CA LEU A 471 -32.36 4.29 -2.01
C LEU A 471 -32.29 4.62 -3.49
N GLU A 472 -33.31 4.26 -4.27
CA GLU A 472 -33.38 4.55 -5.71
C GLU A 472 -33.34 6.06 -5.98
N GLU A 473 -34.09 6.86 -5.23
CA GLU A 473 -34.09 8.32 -5.37
C GLU A 473 -32.71 8.90 -5.02
N ILE A 474 -32.06 8.43 -3.96
CA ILE A 474 -30.69 8.86 -3.60
C ILE A 474 -29.69 8.50 -4.69
N LYS A 475 -29.75 7.27 -5.23
CA LYS A 475 -28.87 6.86 -6.35
C LYS A 475 -29.03 7.77 -7.57
N LYS A 476 -30.27 8.14 -7.93
CA LYS A 476 -30.57 9.09 -9.02
C LYS A 476 -29.97 10.47 -8.72
N MET A 477 -30.17 10.99 -7.50
CA MET A 477 -29.64 12.29 -7.11
C MET A 477 -28.12 12.37 -7.19
N ILE A 478 -27.40 11.37 -6.66
CA ILE A 478 -25.93 11.38 -6.68
C ILE A 478 -25.33 11.08 -8.06
N LEU A 479 -26.06 10.40 -8.94
CA LEU A 479 -25.73 10.31 -10.37
C LEU A 479 -25.89 11.69 -11.04
N GLY A 480 -26.99 12.40 -10.74
CA GLY A 480 -27.24 13.74 -11.23
C GLY A 480 -26.16 14.74 -10.84
N VAL A 481 -25.50 14.58 -9.68
CA VAL A 481 -24.34 15.42 -9.32
C VAL A 481 -23.24 15.40 -10.37
N VAL A 482 -23.09 14.27 -11.11
CA VAL A 482 -22.10 14.08 -12.15
C VAL A 482 -22.67 14.36 -13.54
N GLU A 483 -23.88 13.91 -13.85
CA GLU A 483 -24.42 13.87 -15.21
C GLU A 483 -25.38 15.02 -15.56
N ASP A 484 -26.08 15.61 -14.57
CA ASP A 484 -27.01 16.70 -14.79
C ASP A 484 -26.30 17.97 -15.29
N GLU A 485 -27.00 18.78 -16.08
CA GLU A 485 -26.44 20.04 -16.62
C GLU A 485 -26.02 21.03 -15.52
N HIS A 486 -26.72 20.99 -14.37
CA HIS A 486 -26.42 21.80 -13.19
C HIS A 486 -25.59 21.06 -12.13
N GLY A 487 -25.13 19.83 -12.45
CA GLY A 487 -24.35 19.02 -11.55
C GLY A 487 -23.01 19.64 -11.14
N THR A 488 -22.66 19.55 -9.86
CA THR A 488 -21.45 20.15 -9.32
C THR A 488 -20.18 19.36 -9.64
N ALA A 489 -20.31 18.18 -10.23
CA ALA A 489 -19.19 17.30 -10.57
C ALA A 489 -19.09 16.96 -12.07
N LYS A 490 -19.48 17.85 -12.95
CA LYS A 490 -19.31 17.65 -14.42
C LYS A 490 -17.89 17.21 -14.84
N PRO A 491 -16.79 17.72 -14.26
CA PRO A 491 -15.45 17.26 -14.60
C PRO A 491 -15.19 15.78 -14.30
N VAL A 492 -16.07 15.13 -13.53
CA VAL A 492 -15.99 13.71 -13.17
C VAL A 492 -16.64 12.81 -14.24
N GLN A 493 -17.42 13.36 -15.15
CA GLN A 493 -18.00 12.59 -16.26
C GLN A 493 -16.91 11.84 -17.03
N SER A 494 -17.17 10.57 -17.33
CA SER A 494 -16.26 9.71 -18.09
C SER A 494 -17.01 9.01 -19.21
N GLU A 495 -16.35 8.88 -20.36
CA GLU A 495 -16.86 8.11 -21.49
C GLU A 495 -16.71 6.59 -21.29
N TYR A 496 -15.90 6.18 -20.32
CA TYR A 496 -15.51 4.79 -20.11
C TYR A 496 -16.26 4.12 -18.94
N VAL A 497 -16.64 4.90 -17.92
CA VAL A 497 -17.30 4.39 -16.72
C VAL A 497 -18.25 5.43 -16.14
N ARG A 498 -19.49 5.04 -15.88
CA ARG A 498 -20.46 5.93 -15.21
C ARG A 498 -20.15 5.99 -13.72
N ILE A 499 -20.08 7.20 -13.19
CA ILE A 499 -19.70 7.48 -11.82
C ILE A 499 -20.86 8.18 -11.12
N ALA A 500 -21.17 7.73 -9.91
CA ALA A 500 -22.11 8.41 -9.01
C ALA A 500 -21.39 8.84 -7.74
N GLY A 501 -21.68 10.04 -7.25
CA GLY A 501 -21.04 10.53 -6.04
C GLY A 501 -21.40 11.97 -5.70
N LYS A 502 -20.73 12.49 -4.68
CA LYS A 502 -20.99 13.84 -4.14
C LYS A 502 -19.70 14.58 -3.87
N THR A 503 -19.65 15.83 -4.30
CA THR A 503 -18.59 16.78 -3.99
C THR A 503 -18.70 17.30 -2.55
N GLY A 504 -17.56 17.47 -1.90
CA GLY A 504 -17.43 18.18 -0.63
C GLY A 504 -16.49 19.37 -0.79
N THR A 505 -16.87 20.49 -0.22
CA THR A 505 -16.01 21.68 -0.05
C THR A 505 -16.40 22.30 1.29
N ALA A 506 -15.49 22.28 2.23
CA ALA A 506 -15.71 22.86 3.55
C ALA A 506 -14.56 23.77 3.95
N ARG A 507 -14.86 24.75 4.78
CA ARG A 507 -13.86 25.62 5.41
C ARG A 507 -13.42 24.97 6.71
N TYR A 508 -12.17 25.17 7.06
CA TYR A 508 -11.64 24.79 8.36
C TYR A 508 -10.61 25.84 8.79
N ASP A 509 -10.13 25.76 10.03
CA ASP A 509 -9.19 26.70 10.62
C ASP A 509 -9.77 28.12 10.62
N TYR A 510 -10.74 28.32 11.55
CA TYR A 510 -11.44 29.61 11.74
C TYR A 510 -10.63 30.60 12.59
N GLY A 511 -9.28 30.50 12.63
CA GLY A 511 -8.40 31.31 13.43
C GLY A 511 -8.53 32.81 13.16
N GLU A 512 -8.15 33.63 14.16
CA GLU A 512 -8.27 35.11 14.15
C GLU A 512 -7.35 35.80 13.13
N ASP A 513 -6.46 35.10 12.47
CA ASP A 513 -5.50 35.67 11.53
C ASP A 513 -6.16 35.98 10.19
N LYS A 514 -6.00 37.23 9.77
CA LYS A 514 -6.52 37.87 8.56
C LYS A 514 -6.08 37.25 7.22
N ILE A 515 -5.51 36.05 7.19
CA ILE A 515 -4.87 35.42 6.01
C ILE A 515 -5.85 34.55 5.20
N GLY A 516 -7.14 34.58 5.48
CA GLY A 516 -8.16 33.83 4.71
C GLY A 516 -8.41 32.42 5.24
N TYR A 517 -9.62 31.94 4.95
CA TYR A 517 -10.03 30.58 5.35
C TYR A 517 -9.29 29.51 4.56
N LYS A 518 -8.82 28.47 5.23
CA LYS A 518 -8.34 27.26 4.57
C LYS A 518 -9.50 26.40 4.17
N HIS A 519 -9.34 25.67 3.08
CA HIS A 519 -10.37 24.81 2.53
C HIS A 519 -9.92 23.36 2.54
N GLN A 520 -10.90 22.49 2.70
CA GLN A 520 -10.78 21.06 2.40
C GLN A 520 -11.75 20.69 1.29
N VAL A 521 -11.30 19.85 0.37
CA VAL A 521 -12.07 19.40 -0.78
C VAL A 521 -12.14 17.89 -0.81
N SER A 522 -13.29 17.35 -1.16
CA SER A 522 -13.49 15.90 -1.24
C SER A 522 -14.44 15.51 -2.37
N PHE A 523 -14.34 14.26 -2.77
CA PHE A 523 -15.34 13.58 -3.59
C PHE A 523 -15.50 12.16 -3.05
N CYS A 524 -16.74 11.76 -2.75
CA CYS A 524 -17.07 10.42 -2.30
C CYS A 524 -18.15 9.84 -3.21
N GLY A 525 -17.94 8.62 -3.67
CA GLY A 525 -18.85 7.98 -4.61
C GLY A 525 -18.48 6.55 -4.92
N TYR A 526 -19.04 6.01 -5.99
CA TYR A 526 -18.81 4.64 -6.44
C TYR A 526 -18.86 4.52 -7.97
N PHE A 527 -18.31 3.42 -8.45
CA PHE A 527 -18.28 3.08 -9.88
C PHE A 527 -18.16 1.56 -10.10
N PRO A 528 -18.64 1.02 -11.26
CA PRO A 528 -19.60 1.64 -12.19
C PRO A 528 -20.95 1.89 -11.53
N TYR A 529 -21.77 2.81 -12.06
CA TYR A 529 -23.10 3.12 -11.50
C TYR A 529 -24.05 1.94 -11.56
N GLU A 530 -24.11 1.23 -12.68
CA GLU A 530 -25.07 0.15 -12.95
C GLU A 530 -24.79 -1.13 -12.14
N ASN A 531 -23.53 -1.44 -11.93
CA ASN A 531 -23.08 -2.62 -11.17
C ASN A 531 -21.87 -2.21 -10.31
N PRO A 532 -22.12 -1.57 -9.17
CA PRO A 532 -21.07 -1.00 -8.36
C PRO A 532 -20.05 -2.04 -7.90
N LYS A 533 -18.79 -1.85 -8.27
CA LYS A 533 -17.69 -2.72 -7.85
C LYS A 533 -16.87 -2.10 -6.73
N TYR A 534 -16.61 -0.79 -6.86
CA TYR A 534 -15.82 -0.06 -5.90
C TYR A 534 -16.49 1.23 -5.47
N SER A 535 -16.38 1.52 -4.20
CA SER A 535 -16.59 2.85 -3.64
C SER A 535 -15.24 3.48 -3.29
N CYS A 536 -15.16 4.80 -3.43
CA CYS A 536 -13.93 5.53 -3.19
C CYS A 536 -14.21 6.90 -2.58
N ILE A 537 -13.32 7.36 -1.72
CA ILE A 537 -13.28 8.74 -1.23
C ILE A 537 -11.91 9.35 -1.50
N VAL A 538 -11.92 10.53 -2.10
CA VAL A 538 -10.72 11.37 -2.31
C VAL A 538 -10.87 12.60 -1.45
N TYR A 539 -9.85 12.94 -0.70
CA TYR A 539 -9.79 14.09 0.19
C TYR A 539 -8.48 14.85 0.03
N MET A 540 -8.55 16.17 -0.01
CA MET A 540 -7.36 17.05 0.01
C MET A 540 -7.62 18.25 0.91
N ARG A 541 -6.56 18.69 1.58
CA ARG A 541 -6.58 19.80 2.53
C ARG A 541 -5.66 20.92 2.07
N ASN A 542 -6.15 22.14 2.19
CA ASN A 542 -5.45 23.39 1.85
C ASN A 542 -4.83 23.40 0.45
N PRO A 543 -5.63 23.16 -0.63
CA PRO A 543 -5.16 23.43 -1.98
C PRO A 543 -4.93 24.94 -2.14
N LYS A 544 -3.74 25.33 -2.63
CA LYS A 544 -3.32 26.73 -2.71
C LYS A 544 -3.49 27.32 -4.10
N VAL A 545 -3.68 26.47 -5.11
CA VAL A 545 -3.83 26.91 -6.51
C VAL A 545 -5.29 26.78 -6.93
N GLY A 546 -5.87 27.89 -7.39
CA GLY A 546 -7.24 27.95 -7.89
C GLY A 546 -8.31 28.06 -6.81
N ALA A 547 -9.57 28.24 -7.22
CA ALA A 547 -10.71 28.27 -6.33
C ALA A 547 -11.04 26.86 -5.83
N ALA A 548 -11.20 26.67 -4.52
CA ALA A 548 -11.48 25.38 -3.91
C ALA A 548 -12.79 24.79 -4.46
N SER A 549 -12.69 23.60 -5.05
CA SER A 549 -13.81 22.90 -5.66
C SER A 549 -13.63 21.37 -5.55
N GLY A 550 -14.55 20.71 -4.82
CA GLY A 550 -14.53 19.26 -4.69
C GLY A 550 -14.59 18.55 -6.05
N GLY A 551 -15.42 19.02 -6.99
CA GLY A 551 -15.56 18.41 -8.31
C GLY A 551 -14.32 18.55 -9.21
N ARG A 552 -13.71 19.75 -9.23
CA ARG A 552 -12.53 20.01 -10.07
C ARG A 552 -11.22 19.50 -9.48
N MET A 553 -11.12 19.40 -8.17
CA MET A 553 -9.89 19.00 -7.48
C MET A 553 -9.91 17.52 -7.08
N ALA A 554 -10.79 17.12 -6.16
CA ALA A 554 -10.89 15.75 -5.71
C ALA A 554 -11.62 14.83 -6.72
N GLY A 555 -12.61 15.36 -7.41
CA GLY A 555 -13.38 14.61 -8.42
C GLY A 555 -12.53 14.19 -9.63
N THR A 556 -11.60 15.01 -10.08
CA THR A 556 -10.68 14.65 -11.19
C THR A 556 -9.75 13.50 -10.81
N VAL A 557 -9.28 13.45 -9.56
CA VAL A 557 -8.52 12.31 -9.02
C VAL A 557 -9.40 11.05 -9.00
N PHE A 558 -10.64 11.18 -8.52
CA PHE A 558 -11.59 10.07 -8.48
C PHE A 558 -11.86 9.51 -9.89
N LYS A 559 -12.12 10.38 -10.87
CA LYS A 559 -12.30 9.99 -12.28
C LYS A 559 -11.10 9.21 -12.81
N GLU A 560 -9.89 9.74 -12.63
CA GLU A 560 -8.67 9.08 -13.09
C GLU A 560 -8.51 7.68 -12.44
N ILE A 561 -8.79 7.57 -11.14
CA ILE A 561 -8.77 6.29 -10.43
C ILE A 561 -9.79 5.34 -11.03
N ALA A 562 -11.04 5.78 -11.20
CA ALA A 562 -12.11 4.96 -11.73
C ALA A 562 -11.80 4.43 -13.14
N GLU A 563 -11.35 5.30 -14.04
CA GLU A 563 -10.97 4.93 -15.40
C GLU A 563 -9.82 3.93 -15.44
N ARG A 564 -8.75 4.17 -14.69
CA ARG A 564 -7.57 3.30 -14.66
C ARG A 564 -7.83 1.95 -14.02
N VAL A 565 -8.57 1.95 -12.90
CA VAL A 565 -8.92 0.70 -12.20
C VAL A 565 -9.83 -0.14 -13.07
N MET A 566 -10.85 0.45 -13.70
CA MET A 566 -11.75 -0.30 -14.58
C MET A 566 -11.03 -0.81 -15.83
N ALA A 567 -10.11 -0.04 -16.40
CA ALA A 567 -9.27 -0.50 -17.49
C ALA A 567 -8.39 -1.70 -17.07
N SER A 568 -7.76 -1.66 -15.88
CA SER A 568 -6.92 -2.76 -15.39
C SER A 568 -7.71 -4.06 -15.20
N ILE A 569 -8.96 -3.97 -14.70
CA ILE A 569 -9.84 -5.14 -14.50
C ILE A 569 -10.27 -5.75 -15.83
N GLN A 570 -10.55 -4.93 -16.85
CA GLN A 570 -10.94 -5.42 -18.18
C GLN A 570 -9.83 -6.21 -18.87
N PHE A 571 -8.58 -6.01 -18.48
CA PHE A 571 -7.42 -6.71 -19.02
C PHE A 571 -6.94 -7.90 -18.15
N LEU A 572 -7.61 -8.21 -17.03
CA LEU A 572 -7.30 -9.43 -16.26
C LEU A 572 -7.80 -10.67 -17.02
N PRO A 573 -7.07 -11.81 -16.95
CA PRO A 573 -7.50 -13.06 -17.58
C PRO A 573 -8.88 -13.49 -17.09
N VAL A 574 -9.71 -13.99 -18.01
CA VAL A 574 -11.11 -14.41 -17.72
C VAL A 574 -11.17 -15.49 -16.62
N GLU A 575 -10.08 -16.20 -16.37
CA GLU A 575 -9.97 -17.23 -15.33
C GLU A 575 -10.09 -16.70 -13.88
N SER A 576 -9.87 -15.38 -13.68
CA SER A 576 -10.03 -14.75 -12.37
C SER A 576 -11.48 -14.33 -12.05
N PHE A 577 -12.40 -14.46 -13.00
CA PHE A 577 -13.81 -14.14 -12.80
C PHE A 577 -14.62 -15.37 -12.41
N GLY A 578 -15.46 -15.26 -11.38
CA GLY A 578 -16.39 -16.30 -10.98
C GLY A 578 -17.41 -16.64 -12.09
N GLU A 579 -18.05 -17.80 -12.03
CA GLU A 579 -18.99 -18.30 -13.07
C GLU A 579 -20.11 -17.30 -13.43
N VAL A 580 -20.59 -16.52 -12.49
CA VAL A 580 -21.62 -15.48 -12.70
C VAL A 580 -21.11 -14.33 -13.58
N GLU A 581 -19.83 -13.96 -13.46
CA GLU A 581 -19.22 -12.92 -14.28
C GLU A 581 -18.88 -13.44 -15.67
N ARG A 582 -18.48 -14.71 -15.81
CA ARG A 582 -18.30 -15.38 -17.12
C ARG A 582 -19.59 -15.42 -17.92
N ALA A 583 -20.73 -15.69 -17.27
CA ALA A 583 -22.04 -15.68 -17.91
C ALA A 583 -22.47 -14.27 -18.39
N LYS A 584 -22.16 -13.22 -17.60
CA LYS A 584 -22.42 -11.82 -18.00
C LYS A 584 -21.53 -11.39 -19.16
N PHE A 585 -20.27 -11.80 -19.18
CA PHE A 585 -19.36 -11.53 -20.31
C PHE A 585 -19.80 -12.26 -21.59
N ALA A 586 -20.29 -13.50 -21.49
CA ALA A 586 -20.88 -14.22 -22.61
C ALA A 586 -22.14 -13.54 -23.14
N HIS A 587 -22.96 -12.95 -22.26
CA HIS A 587 -24.16 -12.21 -22.65
C HIS A 587 -23.82 -10.87 -23.35
N VAL A 588 -22.80 -10.16 -22.89
CA VAL A 588 -22.30 -8.95 -23.57
C VAL A 588 -21.76 -9.30 -24.97
N LYS A 589 -20.97 -10.39 -25.10
CA LYS A 589 -20.54 -10.91 -26.41
C LYS A 589 -21.72 -11.27 -27.36
N GLN A 590 -22.81 -11.83 -26.81
CA GLN A 590 -24.02 -12.11 -27.60
C GLN A 590 -24.75 -10.84 -28.04
N LEU A 591 -24.83 -9.81 -27.19
CA LEU A 591 -25.38 -8.51 -27.52
C LEU A 591 -24.55 -7.74 -28.55
N GLU A 592 -23.22 -7.85 -28.50
CA GLU A 592 -22.31 -7.27 -29.47
C GLU A 592 -22.36 -8.01 -30.83
N ALA A 593 -22.50 -9.32 -30.82
CA ALA A 593 -22.69 -10.10 -32.04
C ALA A 593 -24.03 -9.82 -32.75
N SER A 594 -25.04 -9.39 -31.99
CA SER A 594 -26.37 -9.02 -32.53
C SER A 594 -26.45 -7.56 -33.06
N ARG A 595 -25.48 -6.69 -32.72
CA ARG A 595 -25.46 -5.26 -33.07
C ARG A 595 -24.50 -4.87 -34.21
N GLY A 596 -24.05 -5.81 -35.01
CA GLY A 596 -23.19 -5.52 -36.19
C GLY A 596 -21.75 -5.18 -35.84
N ARG A 597 -20.82 -5.83 -36.49
CA ARG A 597 -19.37 -5.89 -36.24
C ARG A 597 -18.57 -4.58 -36.32
N ASP A 598 -19.21 -3.43 -36.57
CA ASP A 598 -18.46 -2.22 -36.93
C ASP A 598 -18.09 -1.27 -35.80
N THR A 599 -18.72 -1.38 -34.62
CA THR A 599 -18.50 -0.41 -33.56
C THR A 599 -17.29 -0.77 -32.63
N VAL A 600 -17.07 -2.03 -32.36
CA VAL A 600 -15.95 -2.48 -31.51
C VAL A 600 -14.62 -2.35 -32.27
N GLY A 601 -14.61 -2.70 -33.55
CA GLY A 601 -13.43 -2.56 -34.41
C GLY A 601 -12.96 -1.11 -34.61
N MET A 602 -13.86 -0.10 -34.53
CA MET A 602 -13.47 1.31 -34.63
C MET A 602 -12.80 1.88 -33.39
N VAL A 603 -13.20 1.46 -32.20
CA VAL A 603 -12.59 1.93 -30.94
C VAL A 603 -11.16 1.41 -30.80
N TYR A 604 -10.93 0.16 -31.15
CA TYR A 604 -9.60 -0.46 -31.05
C TYR A 604 -8.66 -0.12 -32.22
N LYS A 605 -9.16 0.27 -33.40
CA LYS A 605 -8.32 0.74 -34.53
C LYS A 605 -7.56 2.03 -34.22
N ARG A 606 -7.92 2.79 -33.19
CA ARG A 606 -7.23 3.99 -32.71
C ARG A 606 -6.27 3.76 -31.55
N THR A 607 -6.32 2.63 -30.87
CA THR A 607 -5.37 2.30 -29.83
C THR A 607 -4.06 1.84 -30.43
N PHE A 608 -3.03 2.60 -30.19
CA PHE A 608 -1.64 2.27 -30.45
C PHE A 608 -1.34 0.92 -29.80
N PHE A 609 -1.04 -0.11 -30.58
CA PHE A 609 -0.38 -1.30 -30.06
C PHE A 609 1.01 -0.87 -29.59
N PRO A 610 1.31 -0.80 -28.29
CA PRO A 610 2.67 -0.57 -27.87
C PRO A 610 3.49 -1.73 -28.44
N ARG A 611 4.64 -1.46 -29.04
CA ARG A 611 5.65 -2.49 -29.31
C ARG A 611 6.04 -3.08 -27.96
N VAL A 612 5.39 -4.16 -27.58
CA VAL A 612 5.79 -4.93 -26.41
C VAL A 612 6.98 -5.76 -26.84
N PRO A 613 8.20 -5.48 -26.33
CA PRO A 613 9.40 -6.12 -26.83
C PRO A 613 9.44 -7.62 -26.55
N SER A 614 8.76 -8.09 -25.52
CA SER A 614 8.50 -9.52 -25.26
C SER A 614 7.39 -9.69 -24.21
N VAL A 615 6.62 -10.74 -24.34
CA VAL A 615 5.53 -11.14 -23.44
C VAL A 615 5.46 -12.67 -23.48
N ARG A 616 4.95 -13.32 -22.42
CA ARG A 616 4.71 -14.76 -22.52
C ARG A 616 3.69 -15.05 -23.61
N GLN A 617 3.90 -16.12 -24.36
CA GLN A 617 3.02 -16.46 -25.47
C GLN A 617 1.57 -16.68 -25.01
N ALA A 618 1.37 -17.32 -23.84
CA ALA A 618 0.03 -17.51 -23.29
C ALA A 618 -0.69 -16.18 -22.99
N ASP A 619 0.02 -15.21 -22.41
CA ASP A 619 -0.52 -13.88 -22.11
C ASP A 619 -0.80 -13.09 -23.41
N ALA A 620 0.10 -13.20 -24.40
CA ALA A 620 -0.07 -12.61 -25.71
C ALA A 620 -1.30 -13.18 -26.44
N ASN A 621 -1.48 -14.48 -26.39
CA ASN A 621 -2.65 -15.17 -26.98
C ASN A 621 -3.96 -14.69 -26.33
N ALA A 622 -4.00 -14.62 -25.02
CA ALA A 622 -5.18 -14.16 -24.31
C ALA A 622 -5.56 -12.71 -24.69
N ILE A 623 -4.57 -11.83 -24.76
CA ILE A 623 -4.76 -10.41 -25.14
C ILE A 623 -5.22 -10.30 -26.60
N LEU A 624 -4.52 -10.95 -27.54
CA LEU A 624 -4.83 -10.85 -28.98
C LEU A 624 -6.18 -11.49 -29.30
N SER A 625 -6.52 -12.61 -28.66
CA SER A 625 -7.82 -13.24 -28.78
C SER A 625 -8.96 -12.36 -28.26
N ALA A 626 -8.74 -11.68 -27.12
CA ALA A 626 -9.70 -10.74 -26.55
C ALA A 626 -9.93 -9.51 -27.46
N LEU A 627 -8.89 -9.11 -28.23
CA LEU A 627 -8.94 -8.01 -29.19
C LEU A 627 -9.45 -8.43 -30.59
N GLY A 628 -9.81 -9.71 -30.79
CA GLY A 628 -10.26 -10.22 -32.07
C GLY A 628 -9.18 -10.22 -33.15
N VAL A 629 -7.91 -10.34 -32.75
CA VAL A 629 -6.75 -10.41 -33.66
C VAL A 629 -6.42 -11.88 -33.93
N ASP A 630 -6.33 -12.27 -35.19
CA ASP A 630 -5.96 -13.64 -35.57
C ASP A 630 -4.46 -13.89 -35.34
N VAL A 631 -4.12 -14.94 -34.61
CA VAL A 631 -2.73 -15.32 -34.38
C VAL A 631 -2.32 -16.42 -35.36
N MET A 632 -1.35 -16.10 -36.23
CA MET A 632 -0.95 -16.95 -37.35
C MET A 632 -0.14 -18.19 -36.95
N ASN A 633 0.56 -18.18 -35.81
CA ASN A 633 1.45 -19.24 -35.39
C ASN A 633 1.34 -19.51 -33.87
N ASN A 634 0.13 -19.84 -33.45
CA ASN A 634 -0.16 -20.17 -32.05
C ASN A 634 0.09 -21.68 -31.80
N ASP A 635 1.20 -22.00 -31.15
CA ASP A 635 1.52 -23.36 -30.73
C ASP A 635 1.64 -23.40 -29.20
N SER A 636 0.70 -24.06 -28.54
CA SER A 636 0.60 -24.16 -27.08
C SER A 636 1.83 -24.82 -26.41
N ARG A 637 2.67 -25.54 -27.15
CA ARG A 637 3.94 -26.06 -26.62
C ARG A 637 4.92 -24.97 -26.20
N TYR A 638 4.69 -23.74 -26.62
CA TYR A 638 5.54 -22.58 -26.34
C TYR A 638 4.88 -21.54 -25.42
N ASP A 639 3.75 -21.87 -24.79
CA ASP A 639 2.98 -20.92 -23.95
C ASP A 639 3.79 -20.29 -22.84
N ASP A 640 4.76 -21.00 -22.27
CA ASP A 640 5.69 -20.48 -21.27
C ASP A 640 6.86 -19.69 -21.83
N ASN A 641 7.03 -19.65 -23.15
CA ASN A 641 8.12 -18.92 -23.78
C ASN A 641 7.77 -17.43 -23.97
N TYR A 642 8.80 -16.59 -23.89
CA TYR A 642 8.67 -15.19 -24.25
C TYR A 642 8.69 -15.02 -25.77
N VAL A 643 7.72 -14.26 -26.27
CA VAL A 643 7.57 -13.98 -27.71
C VAL A 643 7.54 -12.46 -27.94
N SER A 644 8.04 -12.03 -29.09
CA SER A 644 7.74 -10.71 -29.64
C SER A 644 6.54 -10.80 -30.57
N ILE A 645 5.65 -9.81 -30.49
CA ILE A 645 4.43 -9.75 -31.30
C ILE A 645 4.70 -8.90 -32.53
N ASN A 646 4.58 -9.50 -33.72
CA ASN A 646 4.62 -8.79 -34.99
C ASN A 646 3.18 -8.66 -35.50
N TYR A 647 2.59 -7.47 -35.36
CA TYR A 647 1.21 -7.19 -35.75
C TYR A 647 1.14 -6.61 -37.16
N ASP A 648 0.38 -7.27 -38.05
CA ASP A 648 0.03 -6.79 -39.37
C ASP A 648 -1.32 -6.08 -39.33
N LYS A 649 -1.29 -4.76 -39.35
CA LYS A 649 -2.48 -3.90 -39.31
C LYS A 649 -3.40 -4.10 -40.51
N ALA A 650 -2.87 -4.44 -41.68
CA ALA A 650 -3.66 -4.60 -42.90
C ALA A 650 -4.49 -5.89 -42.87
N LYS A 651 -3.97 -6.93 -42.25
CA LYS A 651 -4.61 -8.24 -42.17
C LYS A 651 -5.33 -8.47 -40.84
N ASN A 652 -5.22 -7.55 -39.89
CA ASN A 652 -5.67 -7.72 -38.50
C ASN A 652 -5.16 -9.03 -37.86
N SER A 653 -3.91 -9.38 -38.16
CA SER A 653 -3.29 -10.63 -37.68
C SER A 653 -1.96 -10.37 -36.97
N ALA A 654 -1.60 -11.23 -36.06
CA ALA A 654 -0.33 -11.18 -35.34
C ALA A 654 0.44 -12.48 -35.52
N ALA A 655 1.77 -12.39 -35.60
CA ALA A 655 2.65 -13.54 -35.60
C ALA A 655 3.63 -13.44 -34.43
N PHE A 656 3.87 -14.54 -33.75
CA PHE A 656 4.86 -14.64 -32.69
C PHE A 656 6.25 -14.97 -33.25
N SER A 657 7.25 -14.25 -32.78
CA SER A 657 8.64 -14.61 -32.96
C SER A 657 9.20 -15.01 -31.60
N LEU A 658 9.65 -16.24 -31.44
CA LEU A 658 10.31 -16.69 -30.22
C LEU A 658 11.52 -15.81 -29.91
N VAL A 659 11.57 -15.26 -28.69
CA VAL A 659 12.77 -14.61 -28.17
C VAL A 659 13.72 -15.73 -27.77
N THR A 660 14.47 -16.27 -28.74
CA THR A 660 15.44 -17.34 -28.51
C THR A 660 16.59 -16.78 -27.68
N GLU A 661 16.69 -17.23 -26.44
CA GLU A 661 17.83 -16.95 -25.58
C GLU A 661 19.06 -17.68 -26.10
N LYS A 662 19.93 -16.96 -26.83
CA LYS A 662 21.29 -17.44 -27.03
C LYS A 662 22.03 -17.27 -25.69
N ARG A 663 22.38 -18.37 -25.02
CA ARG A 663 23.22 -18.36 -23.82
C ARG A 663 24.48 -17.55 -24.12
N GLY A 664 24.74 -16.53 -23.31
CA GLY A 664 25.91 -15.65 -23.47
C GLY A 664 25.66 -14.31 -24.17
N ARG A 665 24.41 -13.97 -24.51
CA ARG A 665 24.08 -12.62 -25.03
C ARG A 665 23.12 -11.90 -24.09
N VAL A 666 23.39 -10.60 -23.87
CA VAL A 666 22.60 -9.72 -23.01
C VAL A 666 21.15 -9.64 -23.49
N PRO A 667 20.15 -9.96 -22.66
CA PRO A 667 18.75 -9.84 -23.07
C PRO A 667 18.36 -8.38 -23.24
N ASN A 668 17.39 -8.11 -24.12
CA ASN A 668 16.75 -6.80 -24.18
C ASN A 668 15.61 -6.72 -23.18
N VAL A 669 15.81 -5.93 -22.11
CA VAL A 669 14.81 -5.74 -21.07
C VAL A 669 14.20 -4.34 -21.08
N VAL A 670 14.55 -3.49 -22.05
CA VAL A 670 13.98 -2.15 -22.21
C VAL A 670 12.50 -2.26 -22.58
N GLY A 671 11.66 -1.52 -21.90
CA GLY A 671 10.19 -1.53 -22.07
C GLY A 671 9.48 -2.57 -21.19
N MET A 672 10.20 -3.49 -20.55
CA MET A 672 9.61 -4.49 -19.64
C MET A 672 9.29 -3.90 -18.26
N GLY A 673 8.32 -4.50 -17.57
CA GLY A 673 8.17 -4.32 -16.13
C GLY A 673 9.38 -4.86 -15.38
N LEU A 674 9.67 -4.32 -14.19
CA LEU A 674 10.83 -4.74 -13.41
C LEU A 674 10.87 -6.27 -13.16
N LYS A 675 9.73 -6.86 -12.83
CA LYS A 675 9.61 -8.30 -12.53
C LYS A 675 10.03 -9.16 -13.74
N ASP A 676 9.56 -8.79 -14.93
CA ASP A 676 9.88 -9.52 -16.17
C ASP A 676 11.33 -9.32 -16.58
N ALA A 677 11.86 -8.12 -16.40
CA ALA A 677 13.26 -7.79 -16.66
C ALA A 677 14.21 -8.59 -15.76
N VAL A 678 13.89 -8.69 -14.47
CA VAL A 678 14.64 -9.49 -13.50
C VAL A 678 14.61 -10.96 -13.87
N TYR A 679 13.41 -11.50 -14.13
CA TYR A 679 13.26 -12.91 -14.52
C TYR A 679 14.06 -13.27 -15.78
N LEU A 680 13.97 -12.44 -16.83
CA LEU A 680 14.68 -12.70 -18.09
C LEU A 680 16.20 -12.63 -17.92
N ALA A 681 16.71 -11.63 -17.19
CA ALA A 681 18.14 -11.50 -16.94
C ALA A 681 18.67 -12.64 -16.08
N GLU A 682 17.97 -13.04 -15.02
CA GLU A 682 18.35 -14.17 -14.16
C GLU A 682 18.33 -15.51 -14.90
N LYS A 683 17.34 -15.71 -15.77
CA LYS A 683 17.26 -16.91 -16.64
C LYS A 683 18.46 -16.99 -17.60
N CYS A 684 18.98 -15.83 -18.06
CA CYS A 684 20.22 -15.76 -18.79
C CYS A 684 21.47 -15.93 -17.90
N GLY A 685 21.31 -16.02 -16.58
CA GLY A 685 22.42 -16.14 -15.61
C GLY A 685 23.12 -14.82 -15.30
N MET A 686 22.47 -13.68 -15.59
CA MET A 686 22.88 -12.34 -15.19
C MET A 686 22.24 -11.97 -13.85
N ARG A 687 22.94 -11.13 -13.08
CA ARG A 687 22.37 -10.51 -11.87
C ARG A 687 21.76 -9.16 -12.24
N VAL A 688 20.67 -8.77 -11.62
CA VAL A 688 20.00 -7.50 -11.89
C VAL A 688 20.27 -6.49 -10.78
N LYS A 689 20.69 -5.30 -11.15
CA LYS A 689 20.77 -4.13 -10.28
C LYS A 689 19.73 -3.12 -10.75
N VAL A 690 18.87 -2.67 -9.84
CA VAL A 690 17.87 -1.65 -10.14
C VAL A 690 18.41 -0.27 -9.79
N SER A 691 18.27 0.68 -10.69
CA SER A 691 18.61 2.08 -10.48
C SER A 691 17.42 2.96 -10.85
N TYR A 692 17.05 3.88 -9.96
CA TYR A 692 15.99 4.86 -10.21
C TYR A 692 16.66 6.18 -10.60
N LEU A 693 16.39 6.65 -11.82
CA LEU A 693 16.92 7.91 -12.36
C LEU A 693 15.74 8.86 -12.65
N ASN A 694 15.27 9.55 -11.62
CA ASN A 694 14.11 10.46 -11.77
C ASN A 694 14.45 11.75 -12.53
N ALA A 695 15.69 12.25 -12.39
CA ALA A 695 16.15 13.51 -13.02
C ALA A 695 16.64 13.32 -14.47
N ASP A 696 17.21 12.17 -14.79
CA ASP A 696 17.85 11.89 -16.09
C ASP A 696 16.99 11.00 -17.00
N ALA A 697 15.76 10.65 -16.58
CA ALA A 697 14.86 9.86 -17.41
C ALA A 697 14.24 10.73 -18.49
N PRO A 698 14.14 10.24 -19.75
CA PRO A 698 13.39 10.91 -20.80
C PRO A 698 11.97 11.25 -20.36
N ALA A 699 11.45 12.40 -20.78
CA ALA A 699 10.10 12.84 -20.40
C ALA A 699 9.03 11.78 -20.77
N GLU A 700 9.24 11.07 -21.88
CA GLU A 700 8.37 10.04 -22.44
C GLU A 700 8.59 8.64 -21.84
N ALA A 701 9.56 8.46 -20.92
CA ALA A 701 9.84 7.15 -20.34
C ALA A 701 8.65 6.68 -19.50
N PRO A 702 8.10 5.48 -19.75
CA PRO A 702 6.95 4.98 -19.02
C PRO A 702 7.34 4.63 -17.57
N VAL A 703 6.54 5.11 -16.62
CA VAL A 703 6.76 4.88 -15.19
C VAL A 703 6.62 3.39 -14.86
N GLY A 704 7.53 2.85 -14.06
CA GLY A 704 7.52 1.45 -13.64
C GLY A 704 8.04 0.45 -14.69
N LYS A 705 8.52 0.95 -15.83
CA LYS A 705 9.17 0.12 -16.86
C LYS A 705 10.63 0.49 -17.01
N VAL A 706 11.44 -0.49 -17.40
CA VAL A 706 12.83 -0.29 -17.73
C VAL A 706 12.93 0.61 -18.97
N PHE A 707 13.47 1.80 -18.84
CA PHE A 707 13.67 2.69 -19.97
C PHE A 707 15.10 2.63 -20.52
N LYS A 708 16.06 2.08 -19.76
CA LYS A 708 17.46 1.92 -20.16
C LYS A 708 18.08 0.73 -19.42
N GLN A 709 19.02 0.07 -20.06
CA GLN A 709 19.85 -0.98 -19.46
C GLN A 709 21.34 -0.67 -19.65
N SER A 710 22.20 -1.18 -18.75
CA SER A 710 23.62 -0.86 -18.71
C SER A 710 24.46 -1.53 -19.82
N HIS A 711 23.94 -2.59 -20.42
CA HIS A 711 24.60 -3.33 -21.50
C HIS A 711 23.71 -3.35 -22.73
N ASP A 712 24.29 -3.24 -23.90
CA ASP A 712 23.55 -3.30 -25.16
C ASP A 712 22.92 -4.68 -25.36
N ALA A 713 21.66 -4.69 -25.78
CA ALA A 713 20.95 -5.92 -26.10
C ALA A 713 21.69 -6.70 -27.21
N GLY A 714 21.89 -8.00 -26.99
CA GLY A 714 22.63 -8.86 -27.90
C GLY A 714 24.17 -8.81 -27.74
N GLY A 715 24.71 -7.94 -26.88
CA GLY A 715 26.12 -7.93 -26.48
C GLY A 715 26.53 -9.22 -25.77
N GLU A 716 27.80 -9.56 -25.75
CA GLU A 716 28.31 -10.73 -25.01
C GLU A 716 28.41 -10.43 -23.51
N TYR A 717 28.05 -11.41 -22.68
CA TYR A 717 28.21 -11.33 -21.22
C TYR A 717 28.82 -12.61 -20.66
N LYS A 718 29.38 -12.51 -19.46
CA LYS A 718 29.83 -13.65 -18.67
C LYS A 718 28.81 -13.99 -17.59
N LYS A 719 28.59 -15.28 -17.33
CA LYS A 719 27.70 -15.74 -16.28
C LYS A 719 28.03 -15.06 -14.94
N GLY A 720 27.04 -14.38 -14.35
CA GLY A 720 27.20 -13.60 -13.12
C GLY A 720 27.44 -12.10 -13.34
N ASP A 721 27.55 -11.61 -14.57
CA ASP A 721 27.60 -10.16 -14.85
C ASP A 721 26.33 -9.46 -14.35
N VAL A 722 26.48 -8.18 -14.03
CA VAL A 722 25.39 -7.39 -13.47
C VAL A 722 24.75 -6.53 -14.56
N LEU A 723 23.50 -6.81 -14.89
CA LEU A 723 22.69 -5.95 -15.73
C LEU A 723 22.02 -4.88 -14.87
N THR A 724 22.45 -3.60 -15.01
CA THR A 724 21.74 -2.50 -14.35
C THR A 724 20.56 -2.09 -15.21
N VAL A 725 19.34 -2.12 -14.64
CA VAL A 725 18.12 -1.64 -15.28
C VAL A 725 17.70 -0.32 -14.66
N TYR A 726 17.36 0.64 -15.49
CA TYR A 726 17.01 2.00 -15.09
C TYR A 726 15.50 2.19 -15.22
N LEU A 727 14.87 2.59 -14.11
CA LEU A 727 13.46 2.87 -13.97
C LEU A 727 13.24 4.36 -13.67
N LYS A 728 12.11 4.87 -14.15
CA LYS A 728 11.63 6.23 -13.85
C LYS A 728 10.75 6.21 -12.62
#